data_fdbb980139fa81435585c0b00cad71aa
#
_entry.id   fdbb980139fa81435585c0b00cad71aa
#
_cell.length_a   1.000
_cell.length_b   1.000
_cell.length_c   1.000
_cell.angle_alpha   90.00
_cell.angle_beta   90.00
_cell.angle_gamma   90.00
#
_symmetry.space_group_name_H-M   'P 1'
#
loop_
_entity.id
_entity.type
_entity.pdbx_description
1 polymer ?
#
loop_
_entity_poly.entity_id
_entity_poly.type
_entity_poly.pdbx_seq_one_letter_code
_entity_poly.pdbx_strand_id
1 'polypeptide(L)'
;MANFLTSVFGSRNQRLVRQYSKTVKKINALEESIHALDDIALKAKTAEFKQRYADGEALHQLLPEAFAVAREAAVRTMHMRPFDVQLIGGMVLNDGNIAEMRTGEGKTLMSTLPAYLNALSGNGVHIVTVNEYLAQRDADWMRPIYDFLGLTVGVSKSGQTAQEKRAAYQSDITYATNNELGFDYLRDNLAFATADKAQHQLNFAIVDEVDSILIDEARTPLIISGPAESSTDLYAQINKMIPKLRRHEETADPRNYDIPVDRVALTDVSTEEMTLEEAVRIAEERDSDVVLTKLNGKVAECRLIKRGDYAIDEKAKQAHITEEGHSKVEALMEKAGLLAKGESLYDAGNIKLLHHLNSALRAHALYQRDVDYIIKDGEIVIVDEFTGRTMPGRRWGDGLHQAVEAKEGVSIKQENQTVASITFQNYFRLYDKLSGMTGTADTEAFEFQQIYGLEVVVIPTHKEMIRDDQPDLVYLTEKDKIEAIVEDIVDCSERGQPVLVGTTSIESSEVLSSFLKKKKIKHEVLNAKQHEREAQIVQNAGRSGAITIATNMAGRGTDIVLGGSLASALAEAEEGADTTAIENEWQQRHEAVVAAGGLHIIGTERHESRRIDNQLRGRAGRQGDPGSSRFYLSMEDTLMRIFGDPERTKSLLSRAGMREGEAIESRLLSKQIERAQRKVEAHNFDIRKNLLEYDDVANDQRKVVYHQRSELMEADEIEDSVAAIREEVVGLTVQQYIPAGSLDEMWDTDGLSQALESEYGVHADVSRWVREDKTLNAEGIAERCIEEAAKAYEKKVASMGADLMRGVEKHVMLRQLDFHWKEHLASMDHLRQGIGLRSYAQKNPKQEYKREAFAMFGTMLEQVKHDTISILSKIRIQGEADLNEEAERKKAAAAMKFQHADASALGDRTQGQQQAVRSPVETFVRDGRKVGRNEPCPCGSGKKFKQCHGKLNA
;
A
#
# COMPACT_ATOMS: atom_id res chain seq x y z
N MET A 1 22.44 -8.42 35.71
CA MET A 1 23.73 -8.58 35.00
C MET A 1 23.79 -7.77 33.71
N ALA A 2 22.71 -7.72 32.91
CA ALA A 2 22.72 -6.91 31.67
C ALA A 2 23.00 -5.41 31.89
N ASN A 3 22.38 -4.79 32.89
CA ASN A 3 22.60 -3.37 33.21
C ASN A 3 24.02 -3.03 33.67
N PHE A 4 24.72 -3.96 34.29
CA PHE A 4 26.10 -3.75 34.75
C PHE A 4 27.09 -3.83 33.57
N LEU A 5 26.90 -4.78 32.67
CA LEU A 5 27.72 -4.91 31.47
C LEU A 5 27.54 -3.71 30.53
N THR A 6 26.32 -3.20 30.38
CA THR A 6 26.07 -1.98 29.58
C THR A 6 26.65 -0.72 30.20
N SER A 7 26.72 -0.61 31.52
CA SER A 7 27.36 0.54 32.19
C SER A 7 28.90 0.55 32.01
N VAL A 8 29.54 -0.64 31.89
CA VAL A 8 31.01 -0.76 31.76
C VAL A 8 31.46 -0.70 30.29
N PHE A 9 30.73 -1.41 29.39
CA PHE A 9 31.13 -1.54 27.99
C PHE A 9 30.39 -0.62 27.04
N GLY A 10 29.38 0.11 27.51
CA GLY A 10 28.47 0.93 26.70
C GLY A 10 27.43 0.07 25.91
N SER A 11 26.38 0.71 25.42
CA SER A 11 25.40 0.09 24.52
C SER A 11 26.03 -0.28 23.17
N ARG A 12 25.39 -1.17 22.40
CA ARG A 12 25.81 -1.49 21.02
C ARG A 12 25.94 -0.22 20.18
N ASN A 13 24.94 0.67 20.27
CA ASN A 13 24.93 1.95 19.57
C ASN A 13 26.15 2.82 19.94
N GLN A 14 26.47 2.94 21.23
CA GLN A 14 27.65 3.71 21.67
C GLN A 14 28.97 3.13 21.14
N ARG A 15 29.06 1.81 21.00
CA ARG A 15 30.28 1.18 20.44
C ARG A 15 30.39 1.46 18.95
N LEU A 16 29.30 1.38 18.19
CA LEU A 16 29.26 1.71 16.76
C LEU A 16 29.64 3.17 16.54
N VAL A 17 29.02 4.10 17.25
CA VAL A 17 29.34 5.54 17.16
C VAL A 17 30.80 5.80 17.48
N ARG A 18 31.39 5.13 18.49
CA ARG A 18 32.84 5.23 18.80
C ARG A 18 33.71 4.67 17.67
N GLN A 19 33.28 3.62 16.99
CA GLN A 19 34.00 3.06 15.84
C GLN A 19 34.03 4.08 14.69
N TYR A 20 32.87 4.64 14.30
CA TYR A 20 32.78 5.68 13.28
C TYR A 20 33.55 6.92 13.64
N SER A 21 33.56 7.33 14.91
CA SER A 21 34.36 8.49 15.38
C SER A 21 35.88 8.31 15.15
N LYS A 22 36.37 7.08 15.04
CA LYS A 22 37.80 6.85 14.68
C LYS A 22 38.06 7.19 13.21
N THR A 23 37.09 6.86 12.33
CA THR A 23 37.18 7.20 10.91
C THR A 23 37.00 8.71 10.71
N VAL A 24 36.11 9.36 11.47
CA VAL A 24 35.98 10.84 11.46
C VAL A 24 37.32 11.51 11.74
N LYS A 25 38.11 11.00 12.71
CA LYS A 25 39.45 11.53 12.98
C LYS A 25 40.40 11.42 11.78
N LYS A 26 40.26 10.34 10.96
CA LYS A 26 41.07 10.21 9.73
C LYS A 26 40.60 11.21 8.67
N ILE A 27 39.29 11.41 8.53
CA ILE A 27 38.73 12.39 7.61
C ILE A 27 39.18 13.81 8.00
N ASN A 28 39.11 14.16 9.29
CA ASN A 28 39.55 15.46 9.80
C ASN A 28 41.07 15.69 9.60
N ALA A 29 41.87 14.63 9.67
CA ALA A 29 43.31 14.72 9.41
C ALA A 29 43.64 15.03 7.94
N LEU A 30 42.74 14.72 7.00
CA LEU A 30 42.89 15.04 5.58
C LEU A 30 42.42 16.46 5.22
N GLU A 31 41.73 17.17 6.12
CA GLU A 31 41.05 18.42 5.83
C GLU A 31 42.00 19.49 5.31
N GLU A 32 43.15 19.71 5.98
CA GLU A 32 44.14 20.71 5.55
C GLU A 32 44.71 20.41 4.16
N SER A 33 45.00 19.13 3.89
CA SER A 33 45.56 18.71 2.58
C SER A 33 44.55 18.83 1.44
N ILE A 34 43.29 18.56 1.70
CA ILE A 34 42.22 18.71 0.71
C ILE A 34 41.87 20.19 0.50
N HIS A 35 41.83 20.98 1.57
CA HIS A 35 41.58 22.43 1.49
C HIS A 35 42.69 23.17 0.69
N ALA A 36 43.93 22.69 0.74
CA ALA A 36 45.03 23.24 -0.02
C ALA A 36 44.95 23.00 -1.55
N LEU A 37 44.09 22.07 -2.02
CA LEU A 37 43.87 21.83 -3.43
C LEU A 37 43.10 22.98 -4.08
N ASP A 38 43.49 23.36 -5.30
CA ASP A 38 42.64 24.24 -6.12
C ASP A 38 41.38 23.53 -6.63
N ASP A 39 40.46 24.27 -7.23
CA ASP A 39 39.19 23.71 -7.73
C ASP A 39 39.39 22.64 -8.80
N ILE A 40 40.42 22.79 -9.66
CA ILE A 40 40.71 21.83 -10.74
C ILE A 40 41.23 20.54 -10.14
N ALA A 41 42.15 20.59 -9.18
CA ALA A 41 42.71 19.43 -8.50
C ALA A 41 41.65 18.71 -7.65
N LEU A 42 40.78 19.48 -6.98
CA LEU A 42 39.69 18.90 -6.18
C LEU A 42 38.68 18.16 -7.06
N LYS A 43 38.27 18.74 -8.20
CA LYS A 43 37.40 18.05 -9.20
C LYS A 43 38.06 16.82 -9.79
N ALA A 44 39.35 16.84 -10.04
CA ALA A 44 40.11 15.71 -10.58
C ALA A 44 40.12 14.50 -9.63
N LYS A 45 39.88 14.69 -8.32
CA LYS A 45 39.77 13.58 -7.35
C LYS A 45 38.64 12.59 -7.69
N THR A 46 37.55 13.04 -8.24
CA THR A 46 36.47 12.13 -8.67
C THR A 46 36.93 11.16 -9.75
N ALA A 47 37.64 11.64 -10.75
CA ALA A 47 38.21 10.78 -11.79
C ALA A 47 39.27 9.80 -11.24
N GLU A 48 40.11 10.29 -10.33
CA GLU A 48 41.08 9.47 -9.60
C GLU A 48 40.39 8.33 -8.82
N PHE A 49 39.32 8.64 -8.06
CA PHE A 49 38.59 7.62 -7.30
C PHE A 49 37.84 6.64 -8.20
N LYS A 50 37.22 7.07 -9.30
CA LYS A 50 36.62 6.18 -10.28
C LYS A 50 37.66 5.23 -10.87
N GLN A 51 38.90 5.70 -11.15
CA GLN A 51 39.96 4.85 -11.65
C GLN A 51 40.46 3.85 -10.59
N ARG A 52 40.68 4.31 -9.36
CA ARG A 52 41.09 3.41 -8.25
C ARG A 52 40.05 2.33 -7.98
N TYR A 53 38.78 2.68 -8.06
CA TYR A 53 37.69 1.69 -7.96
C TYR A 53 37.71 0.69 -9.11
N ALA A 54 37.91 1.16 -10.35
CA ALA A 54 38.04 0.29 -11.53
C ALA A 54 39.27 -0.63 -11.45
N ASP A 55 40.35 -0.18 -10.80
CA ASP A 55 41.56 -0.95 -10.54
C ASP A 55 41.38 -1.97 -9.37
N GLY A 56 40.20 -2.02 -8.73
CA GLY A 56 39.81 -3.00 -7.72
C GLY A 56 39.90 -2.52 -6.27
N GLU A 57 40.13 -1.22 -6.01
CA GLU A 57 40.07 -0.67 -4.65
C GLU A 57 38.62 -0.56 -4.18
N ALA A 58 38.30 -1.12 -3.03
CA ALA A 58 36.94 -1.13 -2.52
C ALA A 58 36.48 0.26 -2.01
N LEU A 59 35.19 0.58 -2.20
CA LEU A 59 34.62 1.88 -1.79
C LEU A 59 34.87 2.23 -0.31
N HIS A 60 34.90 1.24 0.59
CA HIS A 60 35.17 1.50 2.00
C HIS A 60 36.60 1.97 2.27
N GLN A 61 37.56 1.70 1.39
CA GLN A 61 38.94 2.17 1.48
C GLN A 61 39.04 3.62 0.99
N LEU A 62 38.28 3.99 -0.04
CA LEU A 62 38.15 5.34 -0.58
C LEU A 62 37.38 6.28 0.36
N LEU A 63 36.52 5.76 1.24
CA LEU A 63 35.58 6.51 2.06
C LEU A 63 36.24 7.72 2.80
N PRO A 64 37.39 7.61 3.52
CA PRO A 64 37.91 8.75 4.23
C PRO A 64 38.30 9.94 3.31
N GLU A 65 38.91 9.62 2.16
CA GLU A 65 39.32 10.66 1.18
C GLU A 65 38.10 11.23 0.47
N ALA A 66 37.17 10.39 0.02
CA ALA A 66 35.95 10.80 -0.67
C ALA A 66 35.07 11.70 0.22
N PHE A 67 34.91 11.35 1.51
CA PHE A 67 34.15 12.19 2.44
C PHE A 67 34.85 13.54 2.73
N ALA A 68 36.18 13.56 2.79
CA ALA A 68 36.91 14.80 2.92
C ALA A 68 36.74 15.70 1.69
N VAL A 69 36.80 15.13 0.49
CA VAL A 69 36.57 15.84 -0.79
C VAL A 69 35.13 16.37 -0.88
N ALA A 70 34.13 15.55 -0.57
CA ALA A 70 32.71 15.98 -0.59
C ALA A 70 32.42 17.07 0.45
N ARG A 71 33.03 16.98 1.64
CA ARG A 71 32.94 18.02 2.67
C ARG A 71 33.53 19.35 2.20
N GLU A 72 34.72 19.35 1.59
CA GLU A 72 35.33 20.56 1.04
C GLU A 72 34.53 21.15 -0.12
N ALA A 73 33.97 20.28 -1.00
CA ALA A 73 33.09 20.73 -2.04
C ALA A 73 31.83 21.45 -1.50
N ALA A 74 31.24 20.93 -0.41
CA ALA A 74 30.09 21.58 0.25
C ALA A 74 30.49 22.95 0.87
N VAL A 75 31.71 23.08 1.42
CA VAL A 75 32.21 24.35 1.91
C VAL A 75 32.35 25.36 0.78
N ARG A 76 32.93 24.97 -0.35
CA ARG A 76 33.22 25.91 -1.47
C ARG A 76 31.95 26.33 -2.20
N THR A 77 30.99 25.40 -2.37
CA THR A 77 29.79 25.65 -3.18
C THR A 77 28.63 26.22 -2.39
N MET A 78 28.47 25.82 -1.14
CA MET A 78 27.32 26.16 -0.31
C MET A 78 27.68 26.91 0.97
N HIS A 79 28.94 27.09 1.26
CA HIS A 79 29.44 27.65 2.53
C HIS A 79 28.99 26.85 3.77
N MET A 80 28.73 25.57 3.59
CA MET A 80 28.28 24.66 4.64
C MET A 80 29.34 23.58 4.87
N ARG A 81 29.93 23.57 6.06
CA ARG A 81 30.83 22.48 6.46
C ARG A 81 30.07 21.36 7.18
N PRO A 82 29.96 20.15 6.61
CA PRO A 82 29.39 19.00 7.30
C PRO A 82 30.05 18.75 8.66
N PHE A 83 29.24 18.63 9.72
CA PHE A 83 29.67 18.35 11.07
C PHE A 83 30.15 16.91 11.22
N ASP A 84 30.92 16.64 12.28
CA ASP A 84 31.43 15.32 12.58
C ASP A 84 30.28 14.28 12.78
N VAL A 85 29.16 14.72 13.36
CA VAL A 85 27.96 13.88 13.51
C VAL A 85 27.32 13.53 12.15
N GLN A 86 27.40 14.42 11.17
CA GLN A 86 26.92 14.16 9.81
C GLN A 86 27.87 13.20 9.06
N LEU A 87 29.19 13.27 9.30
CA LEU A 87 30.10 12.25 8.78
C LEU A 87 29.79 10.85 9.35
N ILE A 88 29.46 10.76 10.65
CA ILE A 88 29.02 9.51 11.26
C ILE A 88 27.75 9.01 10.57
N GLY A 89 26.77 9.88 10.39
CA GLY A 89 25.52 9.52 9.72
C GLY A 89 25.72 9.05 8.28
N GLY A 90 26.58 9.75 7.51
CA GLY A 90 26.96 9.33 6.16
C GLY A 90 27.62 7.96 6.12
N MET A 91 28.44 7.61 7.11
CA MET A 91 29.05 6.27 7.21
C MET A 91 27.99 5.20 7.55
N VAL A 92 27.05 5.51 8.44
CA VAL A 92 25.94 4.61 8.78
C VAL A 92 25.10 4.30 7.53
N LEU A 93 24.78 5.32 6.73
CA LEU A 93 24.07 5.13 5.45
C LEU A 93 24.89 4.30 4.47
N ASN A 94 26.21 4.58 4.37
CA ASN A 94 27.08 3.81 3.49
C ASN A 94 27.16 2.32 3.87
N ASP A 95 27.05 2.01 5.15
CA ASP A 95 27.06 0.63 5.64
C ASP A 95 25.70 -0.08 5.49
N GLY A 96 24.71 0.52 4.81
CA GLY A 96 23.39 -0.06 4.58
C GLY A 96 22.55 -0.13 5.85
N ASN A 97 22.58 0.92 6.67
CA ASN A 97 21.86 1.02 7.93
C ASN A 97 20.98 2.28 7.99
N ILE A 98 20.17 2.40 9.04
CA ILE A 98 19.36 3.60 9.29
C ILE A 98 20.10 4.54 10.21
N ALA A 99 20.34 5.76 9.71
CA ALA A 99 20.86 6.88 10.50
C ALA A 99 19.69 7.60 11.18
N GLU A 100 19.46 7.34 12.47
CA GLU A 100 18.55 8.16 13.24
C GLU A 100 19.25 9.44 13.67
N MET A 101 18.91 10.52 12.98
CA MET A 101 19.42 11.85 13.26
C MET A 101 18.24 12.80 13.45
N ARG A 102 18.21 13.53 14.56
CA ARG A 102 17.10 14.40 14.91
C ARG A 102 16.79 15.40 13.80
N THR A 103 15.53 15.80 13.72
CA THR A 103 15.08 16.80 12.73
C THR A 103 15.85 18.11 12.94
N GLY A 104 16.26 18.76 11.84
CA GLY A 104 17.06 19.99 11.88
C GLY A 104 18.58 19.78 11.94
N GLU A 105 19.09 18.56 12.07
CA GLU A 105 20.53 18.26 12.13
C GLU A 105 21.21 18.16 10.73
N GLY A 106 20.49 18.49 9.64
CA GLY A 106 21.04 18.55 8.28
C GLY A 106 21.19 17.21 7.60
N LYS A 107 20.16 16.34 7.68
CA LYS A 107 20.10 15.02 7.02
C LYS A 107 20.33 15.12 5.50
N THR A 108 19.76 16.13 4.84
CA THR A 108 19.89 16.32 3.39
C THR A 108 21.36 16.54 2.98
N LEU A 109 22.11 17.36 3.72
CA LEU A 109 23.53 17.56 3.49
C LEU A 109 24.32 16.28 3.81
N MET A 110 23.97 15.58 4.89
CA MET A 110 24.60 14.31 5.28
C MET A 110 24.50 13.26 4.17
N SER A 111 23.34 13.14 3.50
CA SER A 111 23.12 12.14 2.45
C SER A 111 24.00 12.32 1.22
N THR A 112 24.56 13.53 1.00
CA THR A 112 25.46 13.80 -0.13
C THR A 112 26.77 13.02 -0.03
N LEU A 113 27.24 12.76 1.19
CA LEU A 113 28.50 12.05 1.45
C LEU A 113 28.47 10.59 0.94
N PRO A 114 27.54 9.74 1.39
CA PRO A 114 27.44 8.38 0.89
C PRO A 114 26.93 8.33 -0.57
N ALA A 115 26.12 9.29 -1.01
CA ALA A 115 25.68 9.39 -2.41
C ALA A 115 26.88 9.62 -3.34
N TYR A 116 27.76 10.56 -3.03
CA TYR A 116 29.00 10.79 -3.78
C TYR A 116 29.87 9.52 -3.85
N LEU A 117 30.15 8.91 -2.69
CA LEU A 117 30.99 7.71 -2.64
C LEU A 117 30.46 6.56 -3.48
N ASN A 118 29.15 6.28 -3.39
CA ASN A 118 28.57 5.16 -4.12
C ASN A 118 28.36 5.46 -5.61
N ALA A 119 28.15 6.73 -6.00
CA ALA A 119 28.09 7.15 -7.39
C ALA A 119 29.41 6.92 -8.15
N LEU A 120 30.56 6.81 -7.45
CA LEU A 120 31.85 6.47 -8.07
C LEU A 120 31.84 5.11 -8.76
N SER A 121 30.96 4.19 -8.36
CA SER A 121 30.81 2.88 -9.01
C SER A 121 30.22 2.96 -10.42
N GLY A 122 29.52 4.05 -10.77
CA GLY A 122 28.81 4.19 -12.05
C GLY A 122 27.47 3.45 -12.12
N ASN A 123 27.04 2.76 -11.04
CA ASN A 123 25.82 1.96 -11.01
C ASN A 123 24.58 2.77 -10.57
N GLY A 124 24.71 4.06 -10.33
CA GLY A 124 23.64 4.96 -9.91
C GLY A 124 23.29 4.88 -8.41
N VAL A 125 22.80 6.00 -7.89
CA VAL A 125 22.31 6.14 -6.51
C VAL A 125 20.94 6.78 -6.54
N HIS A 126 19.95 6.18 -5.87
CA HIS A 126 18.60 6.73 -5.74
C HIS A 126 18.43 7.38 -4.36
N ILE A 127 18.03 8.64 -4.31
CA ILE A 127 17.63 9.34 -3.09
C ILE A 127 16.12 9.45 -3.10
N VAL A 128 15.49 8.77 -2.14
CA VAL A 128 14.03 8.58 -2.10
C VAL A 128 13.41 9.54 -1.11
N THR A 129 12.40 10.28 -1.54
CA THR A 129 11.67 11.26 -0.72
C THR A 129 10.18 10.95 -0.68
N VAL A 130 9.46 11.54 0.27
CA VAL A 130 8.02 11.28 0.46
C VAL A 130 7.13 12.03 -0.55
N ASN A 131 7.61 13.06 -1.23
CA ASN A 131 6.85 13.78 -2.24
C ASN A 131 7.75 14.44 -3.30
N GLU A 132 7.17 14.80 -4.43
CA GLU A 132 7.88 15.37 -5.58
C GLU A 132 8.48 16.76 -5.30
N TYR A 133 7.82 17.54 -4.46
CA TYR A 133 8.34 18.86 -4.07
C TYR A 133 9.70 18.72 -3.35
N LEU A 134 9.79 17.79 -2.40
CA LEU A 134 11.04 17.51 -1.68
C LEU A 134 12.10 16.93 -2.61
N ALA A 135 11.72 16.01 -3.52
CA ALA A 135 12.64 15.44 -4.49
C ALA A 135 13.30 16.53 -5.34
N GLN A 136 12.50 17.47 -5.86
CA GLN A 136 13.02 18.57 -6.66
C GLN A 136 13.84 19.57 -5.82
N ARG A 137 13.29 20.00 -4.68
CA ARG A 137 13.94 20.96 -3.78
C ARG A 137 15.32 20.47 -3.35
N ASP A 138 15.38 19.21 -2.89
CA ASP A 138 16.62 18.66 -2.34
C ASP A 138 17.65 18.38 -3.44
N ALA A 139 17.18 17.94 -4.62
CA ALA A 139 18.03 17.81 -5.80
C ALA A 139 18.64 19.16 -6.20
N ASP A 140 17.82 20.19 -6.34
CA ASP A 140 18.29 21.52 -6.76
C ASP A 140 19.21 22.16 -5.70
N TRP A 141 18.90 21.93 -4.42
CA TRP A 141 19.70 22.47 -3.33
C TRP A 141 21.08 21.79 -3.22
N MET A 142 21.16 20.46 -3.39
CA MET A 142 22.42 19.72 -3.30
C MET A 142 23.18 19.64 -4.62
N ARG A 143 22.56 19.98 -5.76
CA ARG A 143 23.16 19.98 -7.10
C ARG A 143 24.51 20.70 -7.17
N PRO A 144 24.71 21.88 -6.56
CA PRO A 144 26.00 22.56 -6.65
C PRO A 144 27.19 21.73 -6.15
N ILE A 145 26.98 20.85 -5.16
CA ILE A 145 28.03 19.95 -4.65
C ILE A 145 28.38 18.90 -5.71
N TYR A 146 27.35 18.26 -6.27
CA TYR A 146 27.52 17.18 -7.24
C TYR A 146 28.10 17.68 -8.57
N ASP A 147 27.58 18.78 -9.08
CA ASP A 147 28.08 19.42 -10.31
C ASP A 147 29.54 19.87 -10.16
N PHE A 148 29.89 20.40 -9.00
CA PHE A 148 31.29 20.77 -8.68
C PHE A 148 32.21 19.54 -8.72
N LEU A 149 31.72 18.39 -8.24
CA LEU A 149 32.46 17.11 -8.24
C LEU A 149 32.37 16.35 -9.56
N GLY A 150 31.65 16.88 -10.57
CA GLY A 150 31.52 16.28 -11.90
C GLY A 150 30.57 15.11 -11.96
N LEU A 151 29.57 15.06 -11.08
CA LEU A 151 28.47 14.08 -11.09
C LEU A 151 27.19 14.71 -11.63
N THR A 152 26.38 13.89 -12.29
CA THR A 152 25.08 14.27 -12.84
C THR A 152 23.94 13.99 -11.86
N VAL A 153 22.93 14.89 -11.86
CA VAL A 153 21.76 14.76 -10.97
C VAL A 153 20.48 14.78 -11.80
N GLY A 154 19.68 13.72 -11.69
CA GLY A 154 18.36 13.58 -12.27
C GLY A 154 17.25 13.66 -11.24
N VAL A 155 16.02 14.02 -11.68
CA VAL A 155 14.82 13.98 -10.85
C VAL A 155 13.71 13.26 -11.64
N SER A 156 13.20 12.17 -11.09
CA SER A 156 12.04 11.46 -11.65
C SER A 156 10.76 11.94 -10.98
N LYS A 157 9.80 12.37 -11.80
CA LYS A 157 8.50 12.92 -11.36
C LYS A 157 7.33 12.29 -12.12
N SER A 158 6.16 12.44 -11.57
CA SER A 158 4.91 12.14 -12.24
C SER A 158 4.72 12.99 -13.50
N GLY A 159 4.13 12.41 -14.53
CA GLY A 159 3.82 13.11 -15.77
C GLY A 159 4.98 13.31 -16.74
N GLN A 160 6.21 12.92 -16.41
CA GLN A 160 7.34 12.91 -17.34
C GLN A 160 7.17 11.83 -18.41
N THR A 161 7.69 12.10 -19.60
CA THR A 161 7.77 11.12 -20.69
C THR A 161 8.79 10.02 -20.37
N ALA A 162 8.66 8.85 -21.00
CA ALA A 162 9.62 7.75 -20.84
C ALA A 162 11.08 8.18 -21.14
N GLN A 163 11.28 9.07 -22.11
CA GLN A 163 12.60 9.58 -22.46
C GLN A 163 13.18 10.48 -21.34
N GLU A 164 12.38 11.36 -20.77
CA GLU A 164 12.79 12.23 -19.66
C GLU A 164 13.12 11.42 -18.42
N LYS A 165 12.29 10.42 -18.10
CA LYS A 165 12.55 9.50 -16.98
C LYS A 165 13.83 8.72 -17.19
N ARG A 166 14.07 8.18 -18.39
CA ARG A 166 15.31 7.48 -18.71
C ARG A 166 16.52 8.39 -18.51
N ALA A 167 16.46 9.63 -19.01
CA ALA A 167 17.54 10.58 -18.78
C ALA A 167 17.78 10.87 -17.30
N ALA A 168 16.73 10.94 -16.48
CA ALA A 168 16.85 11.10 -15.04
C ALA A 168 17.53 9.90 -14.38
N TYR A 169 17.14 8.66 -14.74
CA TYR A 169 17.74 7.44 -14.19
C TYR A 169 19.16 7.15 -14.72
N GLN A 170 19.55 7.72 -15.86
CA GLN A 170 20.93 7.63 -16.38
C GLN A 170 21.91 8.55 -15.65
N SER A 171 21.42 9.43 -14.78
CA SER A 171 22.27 10.30 -13.96
C SER A 171 22.99 9.48 -12.88
N ASP A 172 24.15 9.96 -12.43
CA ASP A 172 24.91 9.34 -11.32
C ASP A 172 24.07 9.28 -10.03
N ILE A 173 23.20 10.30 -9.80
CA ILE A 173 22.32 10.42 -8.64
C ILE A 173 20.92 10.80 -9.11
N THR A 174 19.91 10.02 -8.71
CA THR A 174 18.51 10.27 -9.07
C THR A 174 17.68 10.51 -7.81
N TYR A 175 17.01 11.65 -7.76
CA TYR A 175 16.00 11.95 -6.74
C TYR A 175 14.61 11.55 -7.26
N ALA A 176 13.84 10.84 -6.45
CA ALA A 176 12.49 10.43 -6.81
C ALA A 176 11.63 10.17 -5.57
N THR A 177 10.32 10.08 -5.76
CA THR A 177 9.45 9.57 -4.70
C THR A 177 9.44 8.04 -4.69
N ASN A 178 9.12 7.47 -3.54
CA ASN A 178 8.91 6.03 -3.39
C ASN A 178 7.86 5.48 -4.37
N ASN A 179 6.79 6.22 -4.59
CA ASN A 179 5.71 5.86 -5.52
C ASN A 179 6.21 5.81 -6.97
N GLU A 180 6.90 6.87 -7.44
CA GLU A 180 7.41 6.92 -8.81
C GLU A 180 8.43 5.81 -9.08
N LEU A 181 9.35 5.56 -8.15
CA LEU A 181 10.31 4.48 -8.28
C LEU A 181 9.64 3.12 -8.43
N GLY A 182 8.64 2.83 -7.59
CA GLY A 182 7.92 1.58 -7.64
C GLY A 182 7.03 1.44 -8.88
N PHE A 183 6.35 2.51 -9.29
CA PHE A 183 5.57 2.49 -10.53
C PHE A 183 6.45 2.40 -11.77
N ASP A 184 7.60 3.06 -11.80
CA ASP A 184 8.54 2.95 -12.91
C ASP A 184 9.10 1.53 -13.02
N TYR A 185 9.41 0.87 -11.88
CA TYR A 185 9.78 -0.54 -11.86
C TYR A 185 8.68 -1.44 -12.45
N LEU A 186 7.42 -1.22 -12.09
CA LEU A 186 6.32 -1.99 -12.63
C LEU A 186 6.13 -1.73 -14.13
N ARG A 187 6.26 -0.46 -14.58
CA ARG A 187 6.18 -0.09 -16.01
C ARG A 187 7.29 -0.74 -16.82
N ASP A 188 8.50 -0.75 -16.32
CA ASP A 188 9.66 -1.35 -16.98
C ASP A 188 9.48 -2.86 -17.20
N ASN A 189 8.81 -3.52 -16.24
CA ASN A 189 8.48 -4.92 -16.34
C ASN A 189 7.23 -5.21 -17.19
N LEU A 190 6.55 -4.18 -17.70
CA LEU A 190 5.48 -4.27 -18.71
C LEU A 190 5.93 -3.77 -20.09
N ALA A 191 7.16 -3.27 -20.24
CA ALA A 191 7.72 -2.79 -21.50
C ALA A 191 7.93 -3.94 -22.50
N PHE A 192 7.71 -3.71 -23.79
CA PHE A 192 7.88 -4.72 -24.83
C PHE A 192 9.27 -4.71 -25.50
N ALA A 193 10.05 -3.66 -25.26
CA ALA A 193 11.42 -3.56 -25.72
C ALA A 193 12.33 -3.05 -24.61
N THR A 194 13.58 -3.52 -24.59
CA THR A 194 14.60 -3.08 -23.62
C THR A 194 14.82 -1.56 -23.70
N ALA A 195 14.69 -1.01 -24.94
CA ALA A 195 14.77 0.43 -25.15
C ALA A 195 13.66 1.24 -24.48
N ASP A 196 12.56 0.64 -24.06
CA ASP A 196 11.44 1.33 -23.38
C ASP A 196 11.59 1.33 -21.85
N LYS A 197 12.52 0.57 -21.31
CA LYS A 197 12.80 0.58 -19.87
C LYS A 197 13.44 1.90 -19.43
N ALA A 198 12.98 2.47 -18.33
CA ALA A 198 13.47 3.73 -17.78
C ALA A 198 14.55 3.51 -16.72
N GLN A 199 14.33 2.58 -15.80
CA GLN A 199 15.26 2.27 -14.73
C GLN A 199 16.38 1.35 -15.21
N HIS A 200 17.55 1.51 -14.57
CA HIS A 200 18.67 0.62 -14.72
C HIS A 200 18.79 -0.33 -13.51
N GLN A 201 20.01 -0.63 -13.09
CA GLN A 201 20.28 -1.44 -11.93
C GLN A 201 19.84 -0.74 -10.64
N LEU A 202 19.18 -1.48 -9.73
CA LEU A 202 18.79 -1.02 -8.41
C LEU A 202 19.97 -1.23 -7.43
N ASN A 203 21.00 -0.39 -7.55
CA ASN A 203 22.27 -0.54 -6.81
C ASN A 203 22.13 -0.03 -5.37
N PHE A 204 21.99 1.28 -5.15
CA PHE A 204 21.92 1.87 -3.82
C PHE A 204 20.76 2.83 -3.66
N ALA A 205 19.94 2.63 -2.62
CA ALA A 205 18.90 3.56 -2.23
C ALA A 205 19.17 4.18 -0.86
N ILE A 206 19.03 5.50 -0.77
CA ILE A 206 19.01 6.28 0.48
C ILE A 206 17.59 6.80 0.66
N VAL A 207 16.87 6.26 1.64
CA VAL A 207 15.46 6.63 1.88
C VAL A 207 15.39 7.71 2.94
N ASP A 208 14.96 8.92 2.55
CA ASP A 208 14.68 9.99 3.52
C ASP A 208 13.30 9.77 4.16
N GLU A 209 13.19 10.14 5.45
CA GLU A 209 12.01 9.85 6.25
C GLU A 209 11.60 8.35 6.14
N VAL A 210 12.58 7.47 6.31
CA VAL A 210 12.47 6.03 6.09
C VAL A 210 11.34 5.38 6.88
N ASP A 211 11.00 5.90 8.03
CA ASP A 211 9.88 5.46 8.86
C ASP A 211 8.51 5.79 8.26
N SER A 212 8.38 6.87 7.50
CA SER A 212 7.16 7.13 6.72
C SER A 212 7.00 6.14 5.58
N ILE A 213 8.06 6.01 4.78
CA ILE A 213 8.01 5.24 3.54
C ILE A 213 7.92 3.74 3.83
N LEU A 214 8.78 3.21 4.73
CA LEU A 214 8.89 1.78 4.97
C LEU A 214 7.95 1.23 6.06
N ILE A 215 7.31 2.10 6.85
CA ILE A 215 6.37 1.70 7.91
C ILE A 215 4.96 2.22 7.60
N ASP A 216 4.74 3.55 7.48
CA ASP A 216 3.39 4.10 7.34
C ASP A 216 2.77 3.80 5.98
N GLU A 217 3.49 4.07 4.89
CA GLU A 217 3.01 3.86 3.53
C GLU A 217 3.08 2.38 3.10
N ALA A 218 3.87 1.57 3.79
CA ALA A 218 4.04 0.15 3.49
C ALA A 218 2.87 -0.75 3.97
N ARG A 219 1.68 -0.18 4.13
CA ARG A 219 0.44 -0.91 4.48
C ARG A 219 -0.31 -1.40 3.25
N THR A 220 -0.08 -0.78 2.11
CA THR A 220 -0.76 -1.11 0.84
C THR A 220 0.26 -1.31 -0.27
N PRO A 221 0.01 -2.24 -1.21
CA PRO A 221 0.88 -2.42 -2.37
C PRO A 221 0.69 -1.31 -3.40
N LEU A 222 1.69 -1.11 -4.24
CA LEU A 222 1.58 -0.38 -5.50
C LEU A 222 0.87 -1.27 -6.51
N ILE A 223 -0.14 -0.75 -7.20
CA ILE A 223 -0.95 -1.51 -8.16
C ILE A 223 -1.10 -0.72 -9.45
N ILE A 224 -0.79 -1.35 -10.57
CA ILE A 224 -1.20 -0.91 -11.91
C ILE A 224 -2.42 -1.72 -12.28
N SER A 225 -3.54 -1.05 -12.55
CA SER A 225 -4.78 -1.69 -12.97
C SER A 225 -5.17 -1.28 -14.40
N GLY A 226 -5.76 -2.21 -15.11
CA GLY A 226 -6.31 -2.02 -16.44
C GLY A 226 -7.71 -2.60 -16.56
N PRO A 227 -8.43 -2.36 -17.67
CA PRO A 227 -9.74 -2.94 -17.90
C PRO A 227 -9.65 -4.47 -17.97
N ALA A 228 -10.53 -5.15 -17.26
CA ALA A 228 -10.69 -6.61 -17.37
C ALA A 228 -11.43 -6.99 -18.66
N GLU A 229 -11.12 -8.15 -19.22
CA GLU A 229 -11.96 -8.73 -20.27
C GLU A 229 -13.34 -9.08 -19.70
N SER A 230 -14.39 -8.78 -20.45
CA SER A 230 -15.77 -8.63 -19.99
C SER A 230 -16.34 -9.83 -19.22
N SER A 231 -16.58 -9.63 -17.91
CA SER A 231 -17.40 -10.50 -17.07
C SER A 231 -18.81 -9.93 -16.81
N THR A 232 -19.25 -8.94 -17.57
CA THR A 232 -20.52 -8.23 -17.37
C THR A 232 -21.73 -9.16 -17.40
N ASP A 233 -21.71 -10.19 -18.27
CA ASP A 233 -22.80 -11.16 -18.39
C ASP A 233 -22.92 -12.05 -17.16
N LEU A 234 -21.80 -12.38 -16.49
CA LEU A 234 -21.82 -13.19 -15.26
C LEU A 234 -22.49 -12.45 -14.11
N TYR A 235 -22.20 -11.16 -13.93
CA TYR A 235 -22.87 -10.35 -12.91
C TYR A 235 -24.39 -10.34 -13.12
N ALA A 236 -24.86 -10.16 -14.37
CA ALA A 236 -26.26 -10.14 -14.69
C ALA A 236 -26.96 -11.50 -14.49
N GLN A 237 -26.27 -12.62 -14.75
CA GLN A 237 -26.81 -13.96 -14.57
C GLN A 237 -26.90 -14.33 -13.09
N ILE A 238 -25.83 -14.10 -12.32
CA ILE A 238 -25.75 -14.41 -10.89
C ILE A 238 -26.72 -13.52 -10.11
N ASN A 239 -26.84 -12.24 -10.47
CA ASN A 239 -27.80 -11.33 -9.85
C ASN A 239 -29.24 -11.88 -9.83
N LYS A 240 -29.64 -12.60 -10.87
CA LYS A 240 -30.99 -13.22 -10.96
C LYS A 240 -31.21 -14.41 -10.01
N MET A 241 -30.12 -14.95 -9.46
CA MET A 241 -30.18 -16.10 -8.55
C MET A 241 -30.35 -15.68 -7.09
N ILE A 242 -29.74 -14.56 -6.69
CA ILE A 242 -29.73 -14.10 -5.29
C ILE A 242 -31.13 -13.92 -4.70
N PRO A 243 -32.15 -13.36 -5.40
CA PRO A 243 -33.50 -13.25 -4.84
C PRO A 243 -34.20 -14.58 -4.54
N LYS A 244 -33.66 -15.69 -5.07
CA LYS A 244 -34.17 -17.04 -4.80
C LYS A 244 -33.65 -17.66 -3.52
N LEU A 245 -32.64 -17.04 -2.92
CA LEU A 245 -32.02 -17.46 -1.68
C LEU A 245 -32.72 -16.83 -0.48
N ARG A 246 -32.84 -17.60 0.61
CA ARG A 246 -33.46 -17.15 1.86
C ARG A 246 -32.38 -16.74 2.86
N ARG A 247 -32.60 -15.63 3.54
CA ARG A 247 -31.75 -15.20 4.64
C ARG A 247 -31.98 -16.13 5.84
N HIS A 248 -30.88 -16.57 6.48
CA HIS A 248 -30.93 -17.24 7.76
C HIS A 248 -31.31 -16.20 8.83
N GLU A 249 -32.33 -16.50 9.64
CA GLU A 249 -32.69 -15.66 10.80
C GLU A 249 -31.84 -16.09 12.01
N GLU A 250 -31.64 -15.16 12.99
CA GLU A 250 -30.92 -15.49 14.23
C GLU A 250 -31.59 -16.67 14.94
N THR A 251 -30.81 -17.72 15.18
CA THR A 251 -31.29 -18.96 15.81
C THR A 251 -31.09 -18.93 17.32
N ALA A 252 -31.89 -19.70 18.06
CA ALA A 252 -31.76 -19.87 19.49
C ALA A 252 -30.65 -20.88 19.82
N ASP A 253 -29.52 -20.44 20.41
CA ASP A 253 -28.53 -21.36 20.99
C ASP A 253 -28.69 -21.38 22.51
N PRO A 254 -29.05 -22.54 23.12
CA PRO A 254 -29.25 -22.66 24.56
C PRO A 254 -28.04 -22.22 25.39
N ARG A 255 -26.83 -22.31 24.82
CA ARG A 255 -25.58 -21.97 25.51
C ARG A 255 -25.31 -20.46 25.62
N ASN A 256 -26.02 -19.64 24.84
CA ASN A 256 -25.77 -18.18 24.74
C ASN A 256 -26.83 -17.35 25.50
N TYR A 257 -27.73 -17.98 26.28
CA TYR A 257 -28.77 -17.25 27.02
C TYR A 257 -28.37 -17.03 28.49
N ASP A 258 -28.09 -15.80 28.85
CA ASP A 258 -27.92 -15.35 30.25
C ASP A 258 -29.24 -15.29 31.03
N ILE A 259 -30.36 -15.61 30.39
CA ILE A 259 -31.70 -15.62 31.03
C ILE A 259 -32.19 -17.06 30.99
N PRO A 260 -32.56 -17.64 32.15
CA PRO A 260 -33.13 -18.97 32.21
C PRO A 260 -34.49 -18.96 31.49
N VAL A 261 -34.50 -19.44 30.27
CA VAL A 261 -35.75 -19.76 29.56
C VAL A 261 -36.11 -21.19 29.96
N ASP A 262 -36.87 -21.33 31.00
CA ASP A 262 -37.16 -22.66 31.56
C ASP A 262 -38.04 -23.49 30.61
N ARG A 263 -38.95 -22.86 29.88
CA ARG A 263 -39.84 -23.53 28.94
C ARG A 263 -40.32 -22.65 27.78
N VAL A 264 -40.46 -23.24 26.64
CA VAL A 264 -40.94 -22.62 25.38
C VAL A 264 -42.01 -23.48 24.73
N ALA A 265 -43.01 -22.87 24.13
CA ALA A 265 -43.99 -23.58 23.30
C ALA A 265 -43.65 -23.37 21.82
N LEU A 266 -43.41 -24.45 21.07
CA LEU A 266 -43.20 -24.41 19.63
C LEU A 266 -44.54 -24.26 18.94
N THR A 267 -44.91 -23.04 18.56
CA THR A 267 -46.22 -22.71 17.96
C THR A 267 -46.58 -23.56 16.72
N ASP A 268 -45.57 -24.06 16.01
CA ASP A 268 -45.73 -24.82 14.77
C ASP A 268 -45.77 -26.36 15.00
N VAL A 269 -45.49 -26.84 16.18
CA VAL A 269 -45.29 -28.28 16.45
C VAL A 269 -46.13 -28.80 17.57
N SER A 270 -46.25 -28.08 18.69
CA SER A 270 -46.99 -28.49 19.88
C SER A 270 -47.44 -27.28 20.69
N THR A 271 -48.63 -27.40 21.32
CA THR A 271 -49.13 -26.43 22.29
C THR A 271 -48.58 -26.68 23.72
N GLU A 272 -47.82 -27.77 23.90
CA GLU A 272 -47.21 -28.10 25.21
C GLU A 272 -45.83 -27.38 25.33
N GLU A 273 -45.57 -26.85 26.53
CA GLU A 273 -44.31 -26.21 26.88
C GLU A 273 -43.22 -27.26 27.04
N MET A 274 -42.10 -27.09 26.35
CA MET A 274 -40.90 -27.92 26.41
C MET A 274 -39.67 -27.10 26.78
N THR A 275 -38.57 -27.74 27.09
CA THR A 275 -37.28 -27.02 27.30
C THR A 275 -36.73 -26.52 25.97
N LEU A 276 -35.92 -25.45 26.00
CA LEU A 276 -35.29 -24.94 24.80
C LEU A 276 -34.39 -25.99 24.12
N GLU A 277 -33.71 -26.83 24.94
CA GLU A 277 -32.89 -27.95 24.44
C GLU A 277 -33.72 -29.01 23.68
N GLU A 278 -34.90 -29.32 24.19
CA GLU A 278 -35.85 -30.22 23.50
C GLU A 278 -36.36 -29.60 22.20
N ALA A 279 -36.67 -28.31 22.21
CA ALA A 279 -37.09 -27.58 21.03
C ALA A 279 -36.00 -27.56 19.94
N VAL A 280 -34.73 -27.35 20.34
CA VAL A 280 -33.58 -27.40 19.40
C VAL A 280 -33.40 -28.81 18.82
N ARG A 281 -33.52 -29.86 19.65
CA ARG A 281 -33.42 -31.23 19.15
C ARG A 281 -34.52 -31.57 18.14
N ILE A 282 -35.75 -31.11 18.40
CA ILE A 282 -36.86 -31.28 17.45
C ILE A 282 -36.61 -30.51 16.15
N ALA A 283 -35.96 -29.34 16.24
CA ALA A 283 -35.60 -28.56 15.09
C ALA A 283 -34.54 -29.28 14.23
N GLU A 284 -33.51 -29.84 14.85
CA GLU A 284 -32.46 -30.63 14.20
C GLU A 284 -33.06 -31.86 13.48
N GLU A 285 -33.98 -32.59 14.15
CA GLU A 285 -34.68 -33.75 13.54
C GLU A 285 -35.55 -33.36 12.32
N ARG A 286 -35.91 -32.05 12.19
CA ARG A 286 -36.76 -31.55 11.11
C ARG A 286 -36.01 -30.69 10.12
N ASP A 287 -34.70 -30.69 10.18
CA ASP A 287 -33.83 -29.83 9.35
C ASP A 287 -34.25 -28.35 9.39
N SER A 288 -34.47 -27.88 10.61
CA SER A 288 -34.98 -26.53 10.91
C SER A 288 -34.24 -25.95 12.11
N ASP A 289 -34.33 -24.64 12.28
CA ASP A 289 -33.78 -23.93 13.42
C ASP A 289 -34.90 -23.34 14.28
N VAL A 290 -34.62 -23.17 15.58
CA VAL A 290 -35.52 -22.53 16.53
C VAL A 290 -35.27 -21.02 16.53
N VAL A 291 -36.32 -20.25 16.31
CA VAL A 291 -36.27 -18.78 16.42
C VAL A 291 -37.13 -18.31 17.58
N LEU A 292 -36.50 -17.53 18.47
CA LEU A 292 -37.15 -16.90 19.60
C LEU A 292 -37.43 -15.41 19.35
N THR A 293 -38.68 -15.05 19.39
CA THR A 293 -39.04 -13.61 19.35
C THR A 293 -39.20 -13.08 20.75
N LYS A 294 -38.39 -12.05 21.11
CA LYS A 294 -38.42 -11.42 22.44
C LYS A 294 -39.25 -10.13 22.41
N LEU A 295 -40.16 -10.00 23.36
CA LEU A 295 -40.87 -8.75 23.63
C LEU A 295 -40.63 -8.33 25.08
N ASN A 296 -40.09 -7.13 25.31
CA ASN A 296 -39.77 -6.58 26.64
C ASN A 296 -38.89 -7.52 27.51
N GLY A 297 -37.92 -8.21 26.89
CA GLY A 297 -36.98 -9.11 27.61
C GLY A 297 -37.56 -10.50 27.95
N LYS A 298 -38.78 -10.82 27.56
CA LYS A 298 -39.37 -12.15 27.69
C LYS A 298 -39.56 -12.80 26.32
N VAL A 299 -39.45 -14.13 26.26
CA VAL A 299 -39.74 -14.86 25.03
C VAL A 299 -41.24 -14.76 24.77
N ALA A 300 -41.62 -14.17 23.66
CA ALA A 300 -43.02 -13.95 23.25
C ALA A 300 -43.50 -15.05 22.29
N GLU A 301 -42.61 -15.63 21.51
CA GLU A 301 -42.92 -16.63 20.51
C GLU A 301 -41.67 -17.49 20.24
N CYS A 302 -41.91 -18.81 20.12
CA CYS A 302 -40.88 -19.75 19.66
C CYS A 302 -41.44 -20.52 18.46
N ARG A 303 -40.72 -20.52 17.33
CA ARG A 303 -41.18 -21.20 16.12
C ARG A 303 -40.01 -21.90 15.41
N LEU A 304 -40.35 -22.94 14.64
CA LEU A 304 -39.43 -23.58 13.71
C LEU A 304 -39.37 -22.81 12.38
N ILE A 305 -38.19 -22.57 11.90
CA ILE A 305 -37.98 -22.08 10.52
C ILE A 305 -37.01 -23.01 9.83
N LYS A 306 -37.20 -23.18 8.52
CA LYS A 306 -36.21 -23.88 7.71
C LYS A 306 -34.94 -23.08 7.70
N ARG A 307 -33.82 -23.79 7.75
CA ARG A 307 -32.49 -23.18 7.67
C ARG A 307 -32.38 -22.25 6.47
N GLY A 308 -31.78 -21.11 6.66
CA GLY A 308 -31.63 -20.13 5.61
C GLY A 308 -30.43 -20.46 4.73
N ASP A 309 -30.48 -20.05 3.47
CA ASP A 309 -29.43 -20.30 2.48
C ASP A 309 -28.20 -19.41 2.68
N TYR A 310 -28.31 -18.28 3.44
CA TYR A 310 -27.18 -17.39 3.77
C TYR A 310 -27.37 -16.63 5.07
N ALA A 311 -26.27 -16.38 5.76
CA ALA A 311 -26.22 -15.59 6.98
C ALA A 311 -25.52 -14.23 6.75
N ILE A 312 -25.87 -13.22 7.55
CA ILE A 312 -25.30 -11.87 7.46
C ILE A 312 -24.62 -11.52 8.77
N ASP A 313 -23.36 -11.13 8.71
CA ASP A 313 -22.67 -10.42 9.79
C ASP A 313 -22.73 -8.91 9.51
N GLU A 314 -23.61 -8.20 10.19
CA GLU A 314 -23.76 -6.75 10.02
C GLU A 314 -22.55 -5.96 10.56
N LYS A 315 -21.81 -6.50 11.54
CA LYS A 315 -20.65 -5.84 12.14
C LYS A 315 -19.43 -5.92 11.22
N ALA A 316 -19.19 -7.10 10.64
CA ALA A 316 -18.10 -7.32 9.69
C ALA A 316 -18.45 -6.89 8.26
N LYS A 317 -19.69 -6.47 7.99
CA LYS A 317 -20.21 -6.19 6.64
C LYS A 317 -19.97 -7.36 5.66
N GLN A 318 -20.20 -8.59 6.15
CA GLN A 318 -20.03 -9.82 5.38
C GLN A 318 -21.34 -10.59 5.26
N ALA A 319 -21.47 -11.35 4.19
CA ALA A 319 -22.56 -12.28 3.98
C ALA A 319 -21.97 -13.65 3.60
N HIS A 320 -22.38 -14.69 4.27
CA HIS A 320 -21.86 -16.05 4.09
C HIS A 320 -22.97 -16.99 3.66
N ILE A 321 -22.65 -17.89 2.73
CA ILE A 321 -23.57 -18.94 2.32
C ILE A 321 -23.51 -20.05 3.36
N THR A 322 -24.64 -20.60 3.73
CA THR A 322 -24.75 -21.76 4.63
C THR A 322 -24.49 -23.06 3.87
N GLU A 323 -24.33 -24.17 4.58
CA GLU A 323 -24.09 -25.49 3.98
C GLU A 323 -25.26 -25.93 3.06
N GLU A 324 -26.50 -25.70 3.47
CA GLU A 324 -27.69 -25.92 2.63
C GLU A 324 -27.73 -24.95 1.45
N GLY A 325 -27.31 -23.70 1.68
CA GLY A 325 -27.23 -22.68 0.64
C GLY A 325 -26.24 -23.03 -0.46
N HIS A 326 -25.13 -23.69 -0.15
CA HIS A 326 -24.17 -24.14 -1.15
C HIS A 326 -24.81 -25.13 -2.14
N SER A 327 -25.45 -26.18 -1.64
CA SER A 327 -26.12 -27.20 -2.49
C SER A 327 -27.18 -26.56 -3.39
N LYS A 328 -27.93 -25.60 -2.87
CA LYS A 328 -28.94 -24.87 -3.63
C LYS A 328 -28.37 -23.96 -4.70
N VAL A 329 -27.27 -23.24 -4.38
CA VAL A 329 -26.59 -22.36 -5.32
C VAL A 329 -25.97 -23.17 -6.45
N GLU A 330 -25.28 -24.28 -6.13
CA GLU A 330 -24.69 -25.19 -7.12
C GLU A 330 -25.78 -25.71 -8.08
N ALA A 331 -26.93 -26.16 -7.58
CA ALA A 331 -28.04 -26.58 -8.41
C ALA A 331 -28.64 -25.46 -9.30
N LEU A 332 -28.64 -24.20 -8.81
CA LEU A 332 -29.08 -23.05 -9.60
C LEU A 332 -28.07 -22.71 -10.70
N MET A 333 -26.76 -22.84 -10.42
CA MET A 333 -25.67 -22.58 -11.37
C MET A 333 -25.60 -23.68 -12.44
N GLU A 334 -25.76 -24.97 -12.07
CA GLU A 334 -25.88 -26.06 -13.03
C GLU A 334 -27.06 -25.83 -13.99
N LYS A 335 -28.21 -25.44 -13.46
CA LYS A 335 -29.41 -25.14 -14.27
C LYS A 335 -29.20 -23.95 -15.20
N ALA A 336 -28.37 -23.02 -14.85
CA ALA A 336 -28.02 -21.85 -15.67
C ALA A 336 -26.87 -22.14 -16.65
N GLY A 337 -26.26 -23.32 -16.60
CA GLY A 337 -25.11 -23.70 -17.44
C GLY A 337 -23.82 -23.00 -17.07
N LEU A 338 -23.69 -22.46 -15.85
CA LEU A 338 -22.51 -21.82 -15.33
C LEU A 338 -21.56 -22.80 -14.62
N LEU A 339 -22.06 -23.93 -14.16
CA LEU A 339 -21.33 -24.99 -13.48
C LEU A 339 -21.63 -26.32 -14.18
N ALA A 340 -20.60 -27.13 -14.39
CA ALA A 340 -20.80 -28.45 -14.97
C ALA A 340 -21.36 -29.43 -13.91
N LYS A 341 -22.07 -30.44 -14.36
CA LYS A 341 -22.74 -31.38 -13.46
C LYS A 341 -21.73 -32.18 -12.63
N GLY A 342 -21.79 -32.00 -11.31
CA GLY A 342 -20.92 -32.67 -10.35
C GLY A 342 -19.62 -31.90 -10.01
N GLU A 343 -19.43 -30.74 -10.55
CA GLU A 343 -18.36 -29.81 -10.10
C GLU A 343 -18.82 -29.03 -8.87
N SER A 344 -17.85 -28.66 -8.02
CA SER A 344 -18.08 -27.80 -6.86
C SER A 344 -17.69 -26.36 -7.13
N LEU A 345 -18.40 -25.42 -6.48
CA LEU A 345 -18.02 -24.01 -6.47
C LEU A 345 -16.61 -23.74 -5.90
N TYR A 346 -16.09 -24.68 -5.11
CA TYR A 346 -14.77 -24.56 -4.47
C TYR A 346 -13.64 -25.17 -5.31
N ASP A 347 -13.93 -25.71 -6.46
CA ASP A 347 -12.91 -26.18 -7.38
C ASP A 347 -12.10 -24.98 -7.93
N ALA A 348 -10.82 -25.17 -8.16
CA ALA A 348 -9.90 -24.10 -8.57
C ALA A 348 -10.37 -23.38 -9.85
N GLY A 349 -11.02 -24.08 -10.79
CA GLY A 349 -11.59 -23.49 -12.00
C GLY A 349 -12.81 -22.58 -11.75
N ASN A 350 -13.51 -22.77 -10.62
CA ASN A 350 -14.79 -22.12 -10.32
C ASN A 350 -14.67 -20.94 -9.32
N ILE A 351 -13.46 -20.59 -8.91
CA ILE A 351 -13.19 -19.50 -7.95
C ILE A 351 -13.80 -18.17 -8.42
N LYS A 352 -13.79 -17.89 -9.73
CA LYS A 352 -14.40 -16.68 -10.30
C LYS A 352 -15.93 -16.66 -10.06
N LEU A 353 -16.61 -17.80 -10.20
CA LEU A 353 -18.05 -17.90 -9.93
C LEU A 353 -18.37 -17.64 -8.46
N LEU A 354 -17.59 -18.20 -7.57
CA LEU A 354 -17.71 -17.97 -6.12
C LEU A 354 -17.51 -16.49 -5.76
N HIS A 355 -16.54 -15.83 -6.38
CA HIS A 355 -16.30 -14.40 -6.18
C HIS A 355 -17.51 -13.55 -6.61
N HIS A 356 -18.02 -13.75 -7.83
CA HIS A 356 -19.21 -13.03 -8.32
C HIS A 356 -20.45 -13.30 -7.47
N LEU A 357 -20.62 -14.53 -6.98
CA LEU A 357 -21.69 -14.92 -6.09
C LEU A 357 -21.62 -14.14 -4.75
N ASN A 358 -20.45 -14.11 -4.13
CA ASN A 358 -20.24 -13.38 -2.88
C ASN A 358 -20.44 -11.87 -3.04
N SER A 359 -19.97 -11.29 -4.14
CA SER A 359 -20.17 -9.87 -4.44
C SER A 359 -21.65 -9.54 -4.67
N ALA A 360 -22.38 -10.39 -5.41
CA ALA A 360 -23.80 -10.24 -5.62
C ALA A 360 -24.62 -10.42 -4.33
N LEU A 361 -24.25 -11.40 -3.50
CA LEU A 361 -24.88 -11.62 -2.20
C LEU A 361 -24.70 -10.43 -1.27
N ARG A 362 -23.48 -9.89 -1.18
CA ARG A 362 -23.18 -8.68 -0.40
C ARG A 362 -23.97 -7.48 -0.91
N ALA A 363 -24.02 -7.28 -2.23
CA ALA A 363 -24.78 -6.18 -2.85
C ALA A 363 -26.26 -6.21 -2.46
N HIS A 364 -26.88 -7.39 -2.46
CA HIS A 364 -28.29 -7.56 -2.11
C HIS A 364 -28.55 -7.49 -0.61
N ALA A 365 -27.68 -8.10 0.19
CA ALA A 365 -27.88 -8.30 1.61
C ALA A 365 -27.52 -7.07 2.47
N LEU A 366 -26.45 -6.35 2.10
CA LEU A 366 -25.81 -5.33 2.95
C LEU A 366 -25.94 -3.90 2.41
N TYR A 367 -26.03 -3.71 1.09
CA TYR A 367 -26.02 -2.38 0.49
C TYR A 367 -27.41 -1.97 0.04
N GLN A 368 -27.86 -0.78 0.46
CA GLN A 368 -29.22 -0.30 0.23
C GLN A 368 -29.20 1.02 -0.54
N ARG A 369 -30.11 1.12 -1.52
CA ARG A 369 -30.33 2.38 -2.23
C ARG A 369 -30.81 3.46 -1.27
N ASP A 370 -30.42 4.69 -1.51
CA ASP A 370 -30.69 5.90 -0.73
C ASP A 370 -30.12 5.86 0.71
N VAL A 371 -29.29 4.85 1.02
CA VAL A 371 -28.55 4.71 2.27
C VAL A 371 -27.06 4.65 2.00
N ASP A 372 -26.61 3.67 1.22
CA ASP A 372 -25.19 3.44 0.93
C ASP A 372 -24.81 4.01 -0.45
N TYR A 373 -25.80 4.18 -1.35
CA TYR A 373 -25.61 4.74 -2.70
C TYR A 373 -26.90 5.36 -3.23
N ILE A 374 -26.74 6.22 -4.23
CA ILE A 374 -27.85 6.77 -5.02
C ILE A 374 -27.61 6.46 -6.51
N ILE A 375 -28.68 6.52 -7.31
CA ILE A 375 -28.58 6.47 -8.77
C ILE A 375 -28.69 7.90 -9.28
N LYS A 376 -27.62 8.38 -9.94
CA LYS A 376 -27.58 9.70 -10.57
C LYS A 376 -27.07 9.53 -12.00
N ASP A 377 -27.80 10.10 -12.96
CA ASP A 377 -27.44 10.06 -14.39
C ASP A 377 -27.25 8.63 -14.97
N GLY A 378 -27.93 7.63 -14.39
CA GLY A 378 -27.80 6.22 -14.78
C GLY A 378 -26.56 5.53 -14.21
N GLU A 379 -25.87 6.15 -13.26
CA GLU A 379 -24.69 5.62 -12.58
C GLU A 379 -24.91 5.48 -11.07
N ILE A 380 -24.23 4.50 -10.48
CA ILE A 380 -24.20 4.32 -9.02
C ILE A 380 -23.21 5.31 -8.42
N VAL A 381 -23.66 6.16 -7.51
CA VAL A 381 -22.82 7.10 -6.76
C VAL A 381 -22.86 6.73 -5.28
N ILE A 382 -21.68 6.47 -4.70
CA ILE A 382 -21.54 6.09 -3.29
C ILE A 382 -21.93 7.26 -2.38
N VAL A 383 -22.61 6.96 -1.28
CA VAL A 383 -22.89 7.89 -0.18
C VAL A 383 -22.02 7.52 1.01
N ASP A 384 -21.24 8.46 1.50
CA ASP A 384 -20.38 8.26 2.68
C ASP A 384 -21.25 8.03 3.93
N GLU A 385 -20.98 6.96 4.65
CA GLU A 385 -21.77 6.52 5.80
C GLU A 385 -21.73 7.55 6.96
N PHE A 386 -20.61 8.25 7.12
CA PHE A 386 -20.39 9.18 8.23
C PHE A 386 -20.87 10.61 7.91
N THR A 387 -20.60 11.09 6.69
CA THR A 387 -20.89 12.46 6.31
C THR A 387 -22.20 12.63 5.56
N GLY A 388 -22.76 11.52 5.00
CA GLY A 388 -23.94 11.55 4.13
C GLY A 388 -23.70 12.24 2.77
N ARG A 389 -22.43 12.52 2.41
CA ARG A 389 -22.05 13.17 1.16
C ARG A 389 -21.92 12.17 0.03
N THR A 390 -22.30 12.57 -1.16
CA THR A 390 -22.05 11.77 -2.37
C THR A 390 -20.58 11.83 -2.75
N MET A 391 -20.04 10.70 -3.19
CA MET A 391 -18.66 10.56 -3.64
C MET A 391 -18.61 10.23 -5.14
N PRO A 392 -18.72 11.23 -6.03
CA PRO A 392 -18.66 10.99 -7.48
C PRO A 392 -17.29 10.47 -7.87
N GLY A 393 -17.27 9.50 -8.80
CA GLY A 393 -16.03 8.90 -9.30
C GLY A 393 -15.41 7.81 -8.41
N ARG A 394 -15.84 7.65 -7.16
CA ARG A 394 -15.46 6.51 -6.32
C ARG A 394 -16.28 5.27 -6.65
N ARG A 395 -15.63 4.12 -6.63
CA ARG A 395 -16.26 2.81 -6.83
C ARG A 395 -15.87 1.86 -5.70
N TRP A 396 -16.76 0.95 -5.30
CA TRP A 396 -16.37 -0.16 -4.43
C TRP A 396 -15.51 -1.14 -5.21
N GLY A 397 -14.52 -1.72 -4.56
CA GLY A 397 -13.68 -2.78 -5.11
C GLY A 397 -14.33 -4.16 -5.10
N ASP A 398 -13.56 -5.16 -5.52
CA ASP A 398 -13.90 -6.58 -5.45
C ASP A 398 -15.23 -6.95 -6.12
N GLY A 399 -15.51 -6.37 -7.29
CA GLY A 399 -16.73 -6.66 -8.04
C GLY A 399 -18.03 -6.19 -7.39
N LEU A 400 -17.97 -5.59 -6.19
CA LEU A 400 -19.16 -5.15 -5.46
C LEU A 400 -19.91 -4.02 -6.17
N HIS A 401 -19.19 -3.07 -6.78
CA HIS A 401 -19.83 -1.97 -7.49
C HIS A 401 -20.60 -2.48 -8.70
N GLN A 402 -20.02 -3.41 -9.47
CA GLN A 402 -20.65 -4.08 -10.61
C GLN A 402 -21.85 -4.93 -10.17
N ALA A 403 -21.75 -5.60 -9.03
CA ALA A 403 -22.85 -6.34 -8.45
C ALA A 403 -24.02 -5.41 -8.03
N VAL A 404 -23.73 -4.20 -7.54
CA VAL A 404 -24.74 -3.18 -7.26
C VAL A 404 -25.32 -2.61 -8.55
N GLU A 405 -24.48 -2.35 -9.57
CA GLU A 405 -24.96 -1.95 -10.92
C GLU A 405 -25.91 -3.01 -11.51
N ALA A 406 -25.55 -4.30 -11.40
CA ALA A 406 -26.39 -5.41 -11.83
C ALA A 406 -27.71 -5.49 -11.03
N LYS A 407 -27.66 -5.28 -9.72
CA LYS A 407 -28.82 -5.26 -8.83
C LYS A 407 -29.81 -4.17 -9.20
N GLU A 408 -29.33 -2.97 -9.53
CA GLU A 408 -30.17 -1.82 -9.89
C GLU A 408 -30.52 -1.78 -11.38
N GLY A 409 -29.99 -2.69 -12.19
CA GLY A 409 -30.25 -2.77 -13.63
C GLY A 409 -29.69 -1.60 -14.43
N VAL A 410 -28.66 -0.92 -13.91
CA VAL A 410 -27.92 0.11 -14.63
C VAL A 410 -26.81 -0.52 -15.48
N SER A 411 -26.20 0.26 -16.39
CA SER A 411 -25.10 -0.22 -17.22
C SER A 411 -23.93 -0.67 -16.36
N ILE A 412 -23.54 -1.94 -16.45
CA ILE A 412 -22.43 -2.51 -15.72
C ILE A 412 -21.14 -2.06 -16.41
N LYS A 413 -20.32 -1.27 -15.70
CA LYS A 413 -19.02 -0.85 -16.22
C LYS A 413 -17.98 -1.94 -16.00
N GLN A 414 -17.00 -2.00 -16.89
CA GLN A 414 -15.91 -2.97 -16.80
C GLN A 414 -15.18 -2.85 -15.46
N GLU A 415 -14.79 -3.98 -14.92
CA GLU A 415 -13.96 -4.08 -13.73
C GLU A 415 -12.50 -3.75 -14.09
N ASN A 416 -11.79 -3.11 -13.17
CA ASN A 416 -10.36 -2.95 -13.33
C ASN A 416 -9.67 -4.18 -12.72
N GLN A 417 -8.87 -4.86 -13.52
CA GLN A 417 -8.06 -6.00 -13.08
C GLN A 417 -6.64 -5.53 -12.78
N THR A 418 -6.01 -6.12 -11.75
CA THR A 418 -4.59 -5.89 -11.45
C THR A 418 -3.73 -6.40 -12.60
N VAL A 419 -2.96 -5.52 -13.21
CA VAL A 419 -2.00 -5.84 -14.28
C VAL A 419 -0.63 -6.15 -13.69
N ALA A 420 -0.20 -5.34 -12.73
CA ALA A 420 1.04 -5.52 -11.99
C ALA A 420 0.90 -4.94 -10.59
N SER A 421 1.55 -5.55 -9.62
CA SER A 421 1.57 -5.07 -8.24
C SER A 421 2.90 -5.41 -7.58
N ILE A 422 3.31 -4.59 -6.60
CA ILE A 422 4.45 -4.86 -5.73
C ILE A 422 4.25 -4.13 -4.40
N THR A 423 4.62 -4.76 -3.29
CA THR A 423 4.68 -4.06 -2.00
C THR A 423 5.95 -3.23 -1.89
N PHE A 424 5.91 -2.12 -1.12
CA PHE A 424 7.12 -1.33 -0.86
C PHE A 424 8.23 -2.17 -0.24
N GLN A 425 7.85 -3.09 0.66
CA GLN A 425 8.80 -3.99 1.29
C GLN A 425 9.58 -4.80 0.26
N ASN A 426 8.88 -5.41 -0.69
CA ASN A 426 9.51 -6.23 -1.72
C ASN A 426 10.24 -5.39 -2.77
N TYR A 427 9.74 -4.19 -3.09
CA TYR A 427 10.43 -3.28 -3.99
C TYR A 427 11.79 -2.84 -3.42
N PHE A 428 11.83 -2.31 -2.19
CA PHE A 428 13.08 -1.85 -1.59
C PHE A 428 14.09 -2.96 -1.27
N ARG A 429 13.62 -4.20 -1.16
CA ARG A 429 14.50 -5.38 -1.05
C ARG A 429 15.19 -5.77 -2.36
N LEU A 430 14.82 -5.15 -3.49
CA LEU A 430 15.48 -5.38 -4.78
C LEU A 430 16.81 -4.62 -4.90
N TYR A 431 17.03 -3.59 -4.08
CA TYR A 431 18.30 -2.87 -4.08
C TYR A 431 19.41 -3.71 -3.49
N ASP A 432 20.58 -3.68 -4.15
CA ASP A 432 21.79 -4.34 -3.64
C ASP A 432 22.20 -3.77 -2.27
N LYS A 433 22.00 -2.46 -2.09
CA LYS A 433 22.22 -1.77 -0.83
C LYS A 433 21.06 -0.80 -0.53
N LEU A 434 20.46 -0.95 0.63
CA LEU A 434 19.41 -0.10 1.14
C LEU A 434 19.88 0.62 2.40
N SER A 435 19.57 1.89 2.54
CA SER A 435 19.79 2.66 3.76
C SER A 435 18.68 3.67 3.96
N GLY A 436 18.58 4.22 5.15
CA GLY A 436 17.54 5.19 5.45
C GLY A 436 17.95 6.21 6.50
N MET A 437 17.30 7.34 6.49
CA MET A 437 17.49 8.40 7.49
C MET A 437 16.14 8.92 7.98
N THR A 438 16.05 9.20 9.26
CA THR A 438 14.86 9.80 9.91
C THR A 438 15.24 10.36 11.27
N GLY A 439 14.35 11.10 11.91
CA GLY A 439 14.50 11.56 13.30
C GLY A 439 13.94 10.60 14.36
N THR A 440 13.30 9.48 13.96
CA THR A 440 12.42 8.69 14.86
C THR A 440 12.34 7.21 14.48
N ALA A 441 13.46 6.52 14.28
CA ALA A 441 13.49 5.10 13.90
C ALA A 441 13.57 4.12 15.08
N ASP A 442 14.16 4.54 16.23
CA ASP A 442 14.47 3.65 17.36
C ASP A 442 13.24 2.92 17.90
N THR A 443 12.07 3.56 17.86
CA THR A 443 10.80 2.94 18.30
C THR A 443 10.40 1.73 17.46
N GLU A 444 10.78 1.69 16.19
CA GLU A 444 10.45 0.66 15.20
C GLU A 444 11.69 -0.14 14.76
N ALA A 445 12.81 -0.04 15.50
CA ALA A 445 14.09 -0.70 15.16
C ALA A 445 13.95 -2.21 14.96
N PHE A 446 13.06 -2.86 15.71
CA PHE A 446 12.77 -4.28 15.56
C PHE A 446 12.13 -4.60 14.20
N GLU A 447 11.22 -3.79 13.74
CA GLU A 447 10.53 -3.98 12.44
C GLU A 447 11.52 -3.76 11.29
N PHE A 448 12.33 -2.69 11.34
CA PHE A 448 13.36 -2.44 10.34
C PHE A 448 14.36 -3.59 10.21
N GLN A 449 14.78 -4.14 11.34
CA GLN A 449 15.68 -5.30 11.33
C GLN A 449 15.01 -6.56 10.79
N GLN A 450 13.76 -6.81 11.18
CA GLN A 450 13.07 -8.06 10.80
C GLN A 450 12.61 -8.08 9.34
N ILE A 451 12.12 -6.95 8.84
CA ILE A 451 11.56 -6.86 7.47
C ILE A 451 12.64 -6.53 6.44
N TYR A 452 13.50 -5.57 6.74
CA TYR A 452 14.46 -5.02 5.77
C TYR A 452 15.92 -5.39 6.07
N GLY A 453 16.21 -5.96 7.22
CA GLY A 453 17.59 -6.27 7.64
C GLY A 453 18.40 -5.04 8.07
N LEU A 454 17.74 -3.89 8.25
CA LEU A 454 18.38 -2.61 8.56
C LEU A 454 18.55 -2.42 10.07
N GLU A 455 19.77 -2.11 10.53
CA GLU A 455 20.04 -1.72 11.91
C GLU A 455 19.84 -0.21 12.09
N VAL A 456 19.21 0.19 13.20
CA VAL A 456 19.04 1.62 13.53
C VAL A 456 20.22 2.08 14.39
N VAL A 457 20.92 3.09 13.93
CA VAL A 457 22.01 3.73 14.65
C VAL A 457 21.59 5.15 15.05
N VAL A 458 21.40 5.36 16.34
CA VAL A 458 21.05 6.69 16.90
C VAL A 458 22.31 7.54 17.02
N ILE A 459 22.34 8.66 16.29
CA ILE A 459 23.47 9.58 16.20
C ILE A 459 23.26 10.71 17.22
N PRO A 460 24.27 11.05 18.02
CA PRO A 460 24.16 12.18 18.94
C PRO A 460 23.99 13.49 18.17
N THR A 461 23.27 14.44 18.77
CA THR A 461 23.09 15.77 18.20
C THR A 461 24.40 16.56 18.23
N HIS A 462 24.59 17.51 17.29
CA HIS A 462 25.79 18.37 17.27
C HIS A 462 25.85 19.25 18.50
N LYS A 463 24.75 19.87 18.90
CA LYS A 463 24.59 20.62 20.15
C LYS A 463 23.65 19.87 21.09
N GLU A 464 23.83 20.04 22.41
CA GLU A 464 22.95 19.46 23.40
C GLU A 464 21.51 19.97 23.22
N MET A 465 20.53 19.04 23.26
CA MET A 465 19.13 19.41 23.20
C MET A 465 18.66 19.94 24.54
N ILE A 466 18.17 21.17 24.55
CA ILE A 466 17.68 21.89 25.75
C ILE A 466 16.17 22.04 25.80
N ARG A 467 15.43 21.42 24.87
CA ARG A 467 13.96 21.44 24.83
C ARG A 467 13.36 20.86 26.10
N ASP A 468 12.37 21.55 26.67
CA ASP A 468 11.60 21.09 27.84
C ASP A 468 10.35 20.28 27.39
N ASP A 469 10.43 18.96 27.52
CA ASP A 469 9.30 18.06 27.25
C ASP A 469 8.46 17.90 28.52
N GLN A 470 7.41 18.70 28.67
CA GLN A 470 6.54 18.76 29.82
C GLN A 470 5.65 17.50 29.95
N PRO A 471 5.22 17.13 31.16
CA PRO A 471 4.30 16.02 31.38
C PRO A 471 2.95 16.23 30.72
N ASP A 472 2.30 15.10 30.34
CA ASP A 472 0.96 15.12 29.77
C ASP A 472 -0.08 15.59 30.79
N LEU A 473 -1.04 16.41 30.35
CA LEU A 473 -2.21 16.82 31.12
C LEU A 473 -3.44 16.02 30.66
N VAL A 474 -4.11 15.35 31.60
CA VAL A 474 -5.25 14.50 31.29
C VAL A 474 -6.52 15.09 31.91
N TYR A 475 -7.54 15.30 31.08
CA TYR A 475 -8.84 15.85 31.43
C TYR A 475 -9.94 14.79 31.35
N LEU A 476 -11.05 15.00 32.06
CA LEU A 476 -12.19 14.10 32.03
C LEU A 476 -12.98 14.21 30.71
N THR A 477 -13.10 15.43 30.18
CA THR A 477 -13.88 15.70 28.96
C THR A 477 -13.04 16.35 27.87
N GLU A 478 -13.46 16.19 26.63
CA GLU A 478 -12.82 16.84 25.48
C GLU A 478 -12.98 18.37 25.56
N LYS A 479 -14.09 18.86 26.10
CA LYS A 479 -14.34 20.28 26.26
C LYS A 479 -13.33 20.95 27.19
N ASP A 480 -13.09 20.39 28.37
CA ASP A 480 -12.11 20.91 29.33
C ASP A 480 -10.70 20.91 28.74
N LYS A 481 -10.35 19.87 27.98
CA LYS A 481 -9.10 19.78 27.23
C LYS A 481 -8.93 20.92 26.23
N ILE A 482 -9.96 21.20 25.41
CA ILE A 482 -9.90 22.27 24.42
C ILE A 482 -9.80 23.65 25.09
N GLU A 483 -10.53 23.89 26.19
CA GLU A 483 -10.45 25.14 26.95
C GLU A 483 -9.03 25.36 27.48
N ALA A 484 -8.40 24.35 28.05
CA ALA A 484 -7.02 24.42 28.55
C ALA A 484 -5.98 24.64 27.43
N ILE A 485 -6.15 23.98 26.27
CA ILE A 485 -5.31 24.22 25.09
C ILE A 485 -5.39 25.67 24.65
N VAL A 486 -6.59 26.24 24.62
CA VAL A 486 -6.79 27.63 24.19
C VAL A 486 -6.19 28.61 25.22
N GLU A 487 -6.22 28.29 26.52
CA GLU A 487 -5.57 29.10 27.56
C GLU A 487 -4.05 29.11 27.40
N ASP A 488 -3.42 27.95 27.15
CA ASP A 488 -1.98 27.85 26.91
C ASP A 488 -1.55 28.59 25.63
N ILE A 489 -2.35 28.49 24.55
CA ILE A 489 -2.11 29.24 23.30
C ILE A 489 -2.14 30.76 23.57
N VAL A 490 -3.07 31.25 24.38
CA VAL A 490 -3.18 32.67 24.72
C VAL A 490 -1.96 33.12 25.50
N ASP A 491 -1.59 32.38 26.55
CA ASP A 491 -0.43 32.69 27.38
C ASP A 491 0.88 32.73 26.56
N CYS A 492 1.09 31.77 25.68
CA CYS A 492 2.25 31.75 24.78
C CYS A 492 2.22 32.96 23.82
N SER A 493 1.07 33.29 23.24
CA SER A 493 0.92 34.41 22.31
C SER A 493 1.20 35.75 22.99
N GLU A 494 0.72 35.93 24.22
CA GLU A 494 0.99 37.13 25.02
C GLU A 494 2.47 37.32 25.36
N ARG A 495 3.20 36.22 25.55
CA ARG A 495 4.67 36.21 25.75
C ARG A 495 5.46 36.35 24.45
N GLY A 496 4.78 36.40 23.29
CA GLY A 496 5.45 36.41 21.98
C GLY A 496 6.05 35.08 21.56
N GLN A 497 5.73 34.00 22.25
CA GLN A 497 6.21 32.64 21.96
C GLN A 497 5.39 32.06 20.82
N PRO A 498 6.01 31.54 19.70
CA PRO A 498 5.28 30.87 18.64
C PRO A 498 4.79 29.50 19.11
N VAL A 499 3.56 29.12 18.64
CA VAL A 499 2.90 27.87 19.01
C VAL A 499 2.57 27.07 17.78
N LEU A 500 2.95 25.77 17.80
CA LEU A 500 2.48 24.79 16.83
C LEU A 500 1.59 23.77 17.52
N VAL A 501 0.33 23.72 17.11
CA VAL A 501 -0.65 22.75 17.63
C VAL A 501 -0.78 21.59 16.67
N GLY A 502 -0.43 20.40 17.12
CA GLY A 502 -0.59 19.14 16.37
C GLY A 502 -1.94 18.50 16.66
N THR A 503 -2.71 18.22 15.62
CA THR A 503 -4.01 17.53 15.69
C THR A 503 -3.97 16.21 14.94
N THR A 504 -4.76 15.23 15.38
CA THR A 504 -4.82 13.89 14.77
C THR A 504 -5.69 13.83 13.53
N SER A 505 -6.66 14.74 13.39
CA SER A 505 -7.59 14.77 12.26
C SER A 505 -7.83 16.19 11.75
N ILE A 506 -8.36 16.28 10.51
CA ILE A 506 -8.80 17.56 9.93
C ILE A 506 -9.93 18.14 10.75
N GLU A 507 -10.87 17.30 11.21
CA GLU A 507 -12.02 17.72 12.01
C GLU A 507 -11.58 18.36 13.33
N SER A 508 -10.66 17.72 14.08
CA SER A 508 -10.08 18.28 15.31
C SER A 508 -9.43 19.64 15.05
N SER A 509 -8.74 19.80 13.90
CA SER A 509 -8.13 21.08 13.51
C SER A 509 -9.18 22.16 13.25
N GLU A 510 -10.30 21.82 12.60
CA GLU A 510 -11.40 22.74 12.31
C GLU A 510 -12.18 23.13 13.58
N VAL A 511 -12.40 22.17 14.49
CA VAL A 511 -13.03 22.43 15.80
C VAL A 511 -12.20 23.43 16.60
N LEU A 512 -10.90 23.16 16.77
CA LEU A 512 -10.01 24.07 17.51
C LEU A 512 -9.94 25.46 16.85
N SER A 513 -9.84 25.51 15.51
CA SER A 513 -9.88 26.77 14.75
C SER A 513 -11.15 27.57 15.02
N SER A 514 -12.31 26.89 15.13
CA SER A 514 -13.59 27.56 15.44
C SER A 514 -13.58 28.19 16.82
N PHE A 515 -12.97 27.54 17.82
CA PHE A 515 -12.83 28.09 19.19
C PHE A 515 -11.91 29.31 19.21
N LEU A 516 -10.75 29.25 18.51
CA LEU A 516 -9.82 30.37 18.43
C LEU A 516 -10.47 31.60 17.70
N LYS A 517 -11.23 31.36 16.63
CA LYS A 517 -11.98 32.40 15.91
C LYS A 517 -13.03 33.09 16.81
N LYS A 518 -13.75 32.32 17.64
CA LYS A 518 -14.70 32.89 18.62
C LYS A 518 -14.01 33.80 19.62
N LYS A 519 -12.78 33.46 20.04
CA LYS A 519 -11.94 34.30 20.92
C LYS A 519 -11.17 35.40 20.16
N LYS A 520 -11.32 35.51 18.83
CA LYS A 520 -10.66 36.50 17.95
C LYS A 520 -9.13 36.37 17.93
N ILE A 521 -8.62 35.18 18.11
CA ILE A 521 -7.19 34.89 18.08
C ILE A 521 -6.78 34.60 16.63
N LYS A 522 -5.80 35.34 16.10
CA LYS A 522 -5.23 35.09 14.76
C LYS A 522 -4.45 33.79 14.76
N HIS A 523 -4.73 32.92 13.81
CA HIS A 523 -4.04 31.66 13.62
C HIS A 523 -4.10 31.20 12.17
N GLU A 524 -3.15 30.37 11.77
CA GLU A 524 -3.13 29.69 10.47
C GLU A 524 -3.44 28.21 10.68
N VAL A 525 -4.13 27.60 9.70
CA VAL A 525 -4.46 26.16 9.72
C VAL A 525 -3.78 25.49 8.55
N LEU A 526 -2.99 24.48 8.86
CA LEU A 526 -2.25 23.66 7.92
C LEU A 526 -2.85 22.26 7.87
N ASN A 527 -3.65 21.98 6.85
CA ASN A 527 -4.24 20.67 6.62
C ASN A 527 -4.28 20.36 5.12
N ALA A 528 -4.65 19.13 4.76
CA ALA A 528 -4.69 18.65 3.37
C ALA A 528 -5.55 19.48 2.40
N LYS A 529 -6.39 20.42 2.91
CA LYS A 529 -7.19 21.33 2.08
C LYS A 529 -6.40 22.54 1.57
N GLN A 530 -5.19 22.80 2.09
CA GLN A 530 -4.41 24.03 1.84
C GLN A 530 -2.98 23.76 1.34
N HIS A 531 -2.78 22.72 0.57
CA HIS A 531 -1.47 22.27 0.08
C HIS A 531 -0.65 23.36 -0.62
N GLU A 532 -1.30 24.20 -1.42
CA GLU A 532 -0.60 25.27 -2.18
C GLU A 532 0.04 26.35 -1.29
N ARG A 533 -0.49 26.52 -0.06
CA ARG A 533 0.01 27.53 0.90
C ARG A 533 0.86 26.92 2.01
N GLU A 534 1.08 25.62 1.98
CA GLU A 534 1.76 24.90 3.05
C GLU A 534 3.15 25.46 3.34
N ALA A 535 3.95 25.65 2.29
CA ALA A 535 5.32 26.19 2.43
C ALA A 535 5.32 27.59 3.07
N GLN A 536 4.41 28.48 2.68
CA GLN A 536 4.31 29.83 3.25
C GLN A 536 3.89 29.82 4.72
N ILE A 537 2.93 28.95 5.09
CA ILE A 537 2.45 28.84 6.47
C ILE A 537 3.59 28.36 7.37
N VAL A 538 4.34 27.31 6.93
CA VAL A 538 5.46 26.75 7.71
C VAL A 538 6.58 27.78 7.87
N GLN A 539 6.91 28.53 6.81
CA GLN A 539 7.94 29.58 6.85
C GLN A 539 7.62 30.67 7.90
N ASN A 540 6.35 30.95 8.12
CA ASN A 540 5.89 31.97 9.07
C ASN A 540 5.62 31.40 10.48
N ALA A 541 5.52 30.09 10.64
CA ALA A 541 5.17 29.44 11.91
C ALA A 541 6.16 29.72 13.06
N GLY A 542 7.40 30.09 12.74
CA GLY A 542 8.43 30.47 13.72
C GLY A 542 8.48 31.94 14.08
N ARG A 543 7.59 32.81 13.56
CA ARG A 543 7.54 34.24 13.90
C ARG A 543 6.97 34.45 15.31
N SER A 544 7.40 35.53 15.97
CA SER A 544 6.93 35.90 17.31
C SER A 544 5.39 35.91 17.39
N GLY A 545 4.83 35.17 18.36
CA GLY A 545 3.40 35.06 18.61
C GLY A 545 2.59 34.38 17.49
N ALA A 546 3.23 33.72 16.54
CA ALA A 546 2.55 32.95 15.49
C ALA A 546 1.87 31.72 16.08
N ILE A 547 0.61 31.47 15.67
CA ILE A 547 -0.15 30.29 16.07
C ILE A 547 -0.48 29.52 14.82
N THR A 548 0.01 28.26 14.75
CA THR A 548 -0.22 27.36 13.62
C THR A 548 -0.86 26.07 14.11
N ILE A 549 -2.02 25.72 13.57
CA ILE A 549 -2.66 24.41 13.80
C ILE A 549 -2.31 23.52 12.62
N ALA A 550 -1.64 22.40 12.86
CA ALA A 550 -1.23 21.47 11.81
C ALA A 550 -1.79 20.08 12.07
N THR A 551 -2.32 19.44 11.02
CA THR A 551 -2.57 18.00 11.07
C THR A 551 -1.25 17.25 10.95
N ASN A 552 -1.22 16.04 11.45
CA ASN A 552 -0.01 15.24 11.70
C ASN A 552 1.01 15.19 10.53
N MET A 553 0.54 15.04 9.31
CA MET A 553 1.41 14.91 8.12
C MET A 553 1.77 16.25 7.48
N ALA A 554 1.08 17.33 7.84
CA ALA A 554 1.27 18.63 7.21
C ALA A 554 2.60 19.29 7.66
N GLY A 555 3.33 19.85 6.71
CA GLY A 555 4.65 20.47 6.94
C GLY A 555 5.80 19.50 7.19
N ARG A 556 5.66 18.20 6.87
CA ARG A 556 6.76 17.24 6.97
C ARG A 556 7.85 17.54 5.94
N GLY A 557 9.12 17.33 6.32
CA GLY A 557 10.26 17.64 5.45
C GLY A 557 10.59 19.13 5.32
N THR A 558 9.81 20.02 5.98
CA THR A 558 10.09 21.45 6.03
C THR A 558 10.50 21.89 7.42
N ASP A 559 11.47 22.81 7.48
CA ASP A 559 12.00 23.33 8.75
C ASP A 559 11.22 24.58 9.21
N ILE A 560 10.99 24.67 10.52
CA ILE A 560 10.41 25.87 11.16
C ILE A 560 11.58 26.67 11.75
N VAL A 561 11.93 27.76 11.09
CA VAL A 561 13.03 28.62 11.51
C VAL A 561 12.49 29.66 12.50
N LEU A 562 13.11 29.77 13.68
CA LEU A 562 12.75 30.79 14.69
C LEU A 562 13.00 32.19 14.13
N GLY A 563 12.01 33.07 14.24
CA GLY A 563 12.06 34.41 13.63
C GLY A 563 11.53 34.47 12.18
N GLY A 564 11.19 33.29 11.57
CA GLY A 564 10.75 33.16 10.18
C GLY A 564 11.91 32.87 9.22
N SER A 565 11.61 32.56 7.96
CA SER A 565 12.64 32.24 6.94
C SER A 565 13.35 33.48 6.43
N LEU A 566 14.70 33.55 6.65
CA LEU A 566 15.56 34.59 6.09
C LEU A 566 15.57 34.49 4.57
N ALA A 567 15.66 33.31 4.00
CA ALA A 567 15.70 33.09 2.56
C ALA A 567 14.44 33.65 1.86
N SER A 568 13.26 33.49 2.48
CA SER A 568 12.01 34.07 1.96
C SER A 568 12.01 35.58 2.06
N ALA A 569 12.53 36.14 3.16
CA ALA A 569 12.63 37.58 3.35
C ALA A 569 13.55 38.23 2.30
N LEU A 570 14.67 37.56 1.98
CA LEU A 570 15.60 38.01 0.92
C LEU A 570 14.99 37.83 -0.49
N ALA A 571 14.22 36.78 -0.73
CA ALA A 571 13.55 36.54 -2.03
C ALA A 571 12.38 37.49 -2.31
N GLU A 572 11.71 37.98 -1.26
CA GLU A 572 10.62 38.95 -1.33
C GLU A 572 11.13 40.41 -1.41
N ALA A 573 12.42 40.62 -1.17
CA ALA A 573 13.02 41.95 -1.22
C ALA A 573 13.12 42.46 -2.67
N GLU A 574 12.89 43.76 -2.87
CA GLU A 574 13.04 44.40 -4.17
C GLU A 574 14.50 44.37 -4.64
N GLU A 575 14.76 44.32 -5.96
CA GLU A 575 16.10 44.38 -6.53
C GLU A 575 16.80 45.65 -6.06
N GLY A 576 17.90 45.49 -5.27
CA GLY A 576 18.67 46.60 -4.70
C GLY A 576 18.38 46.92 -3.25
N ALA A 577 17.52 46.14 -2.55
CA ALA A 577 17.30 46.28 -1.13
C ALA A 577 18.59 45.97 -0.32
N ASP A 578 18.75 46.65 0.82
CA ASP A 578 19.89 46.43 1.74
C ASP A 578 19.72 45.07 2.45
N THR A 579 20.43 44.05 1.92
CA THR A 579 20.41 42.69 2.48
C THR A 579 20.87 42.66 3.93
N THR A 580 21.83 43.54 4.31
CA THR A 580 22.35 43.63 5.68
C THR A 580 21.26 44.14 6.65
N ALA A 581 20.40 45.04 6.21
CA ALA A 581 19.28 45.51 7.03
C ALA A 581 18.26 44.41 7.27
N ILE A 582 17.96 43.62 6.23
CA ILE A 582 17.03 42.45 6.32
C ILE A 582 17.59 41.37 7.25
N GLU A 583 18.90 41.09 7.15
CA GLU A 583 19.58 40.13 8.03
C GLU A 583 19.56 40.58 9.49
N ASN A 584 19.83 41.86 9.76
CA ASN A 584 19.79 42.42 11.11
C ASN A 584 18.36 42.41 11.71
N GLU A 585 17.35 42.73 10.91
CA GLU A 585 15.96 42.63 11.35
C GLU A 585 15.54 41.19 11.63
N TRP A 586 15.95 40.26 10.79
CA TRP A 586 15.72 38.85 11.03
C TRP A 586 16.40 38.39 12.30
N GLN A 587 17.66 38.77 12.53
CA GLN A 587 18.40 38.40 13.71
C GLN A 587 17.71 38.90 15.00
N GLN A 588 17.21 40.13 15.01
CA GLN A 588 16.43 40.66 16.14
C GLN A 588 15.17 39.88 16.40
N ARG A 589 14.44 39.50 15.33
CA ARG A 589 13.24 38.66 15.45
C ARG A 589 13.57 37.27 15.98
N HIS A 590 14.70 36.69 15.52
CA HIS A 590 15.18 35.39 15.98
C HIS A 590 15.52 35.44 17.49
N GLU A 591 16.32 36.41 17.91
CA GLU A 591 16.71 36.60 19.32
C GLU A 591 15.48 36.81 20.22
N ALA A 592 14.49 37.57 19.77
CA ALA A 592 13.24 37.80 20.52
C ALA A 592 12.47 36.49 20.74
N VAL A 593 12.37 35.64 19.73
CA VAL A 593 11.68 34.34 19.84
C VAL A 593 12.49 33.37 20.73
N VAL A 594 13.82 33.35 20.61
CA VAL A 594 14.72 32.58 21.50
C VAL A 594 14.54 33.01 22.95
N ALA A 595 14.51 34.33 23.23
CA ALA A 595 14.29 34.86 24.57
C ALA A 595 12.88 34.54 25.12
N ALA A 596 11.85 34.42 24.24
CA ALA A 596 10.51 34.02 24.62
C ALA A 596 10.39 32.50 24.93
N GLY A 597 11.45 31.69 24.74
CA GLY A 597 11.50 30.28 25.02
C GLY A 597 11.42 29.39 23.77
N GLY A 598 11.57 29.95 22.56
CA GLY A 598 11.54 29.21 21.30
C GLY A 598 10.14 28.69 20.94
N LEU A 599 10.06 27.71 20.07
CA LEU A 599 8.78 27.13 19.61
C LEU A 599 8.14 26.25 20.68
N HIS A 600 6.87 26.50 21.01
CA HIS A 600 6.06 25.65 21.86
C HIS A 600 5.22 24.68 21.04
N ILE A 601 5.24 23.40 21.38
CA ILE A 601 4.47 22.34 20.73
C ILE A 601 3.32 21.90 21.63
N ILE A 602 2.10 21.99 21.12
CA ILE A 602 0.91 21.46 21.77
C ILE A 602 0.42 20.23 20.99
N GLY A 603 0.38 19.07 21.63
CA GLY A 603 -0.32 17.90 21.09
C GLY A 603 -1.72 17.81 21.64
N THR A 604 -2.75 17.79 20.80
CA THR A 604 -4.16 17.72 21.23
C THR A 604 -4.59 16.31 21.64
N GLU A 605 -3.85 15.30 21.23
CA GLU A 605 -4.06 13.89 21.54
C GLU A 605 -2.73 13.13 21.38
N ARG A 606 -2.65 11.93 21.93
CA ARG A 606 -1.59 10.97 21.56
C ARG A 606 -1.97 10.25 20.28
N HIS A 607 -1.01 10.12 19.39
CA HIS A 607 -1.19 9.38 18.16
C HIS A 607 -1.14 7.86 18.40
N GLU A 608 -1.53 7.09 17.41
CA GLU A 608 -1.46 5.62 17.44
C GLU A 608 -0.04 5.09 17.62
N SER A 609 0.98 5.84 17.18
CA SER A 609 2.39 5.49 17.30
C SER A 609 3.15 6.57 18.06
N ARG A 610 4.02 6.12 19.00
CA ARG A 610 4.94 6.98 19.77
C ARG A 610 5.90 7.75 18.84
N ARG A 611 6.22 7.18 17.71
CA ARG A 611 7.07 7.77 16.68
C ARG A 611 6.50 9.10 16.19
N ILE A 612 5.20 9.14 15.90
CA ILE A 612 4.50 10.34 15.43
C ILE A 612 4.52 11.42 16.51
N ASP A 613 4.31 11.06 17.77
CA ASP A 613 4.43 12.00 18.89
C ASP A 613 5.85 12.59 18.96
N ASN A 614 6.88 11.76 18.77
CA ASN A 614 8.27 12.21 18.74
C ASN A 614 8.59 13.10 17.54
N GLN A 615 8.00 12.83 16.37
CA GLN A 615 8.13 13.72 15.20
C GLN A 615 7.50 15.09 15.45
N LEU A 616 6.33 15.14 16.09
CA LEU A 616 5.70 16.38 16.45
C LEU A 616 6.58 17.19 17.43
N ARG A 617 7.05 16.56 18.52
CA ARG A 617 7.99 17.17 19.46
C ARG A 617 9.27 17.63 18.79
N GLY A 618 9.79 16.88 17.83
CA GLY A 618 11.03 17.14 17.08
C GLY A 618 10.97 18.38 16.20
N ARG A 619 9.83 19.06 16.10
CA ARG A 619 9.73 20.33 15.39
C ARG A 619 10.26 21.51 16.21
N ALA A 620 10.42 21.36 17.53
CA ALA A 620 11.00 22.34 18.43
C ALA A 620 12.33 21.85 19.02
N GLY A 621 13.16 22.77 19.51
CA GLY A 621 14.43 22.47 20.16
C GLY A 621 15.49 21.92 19.22
N ARG A 622 15.66 22.51 18.03
CA ARG A 622 16.61 22.10 16.98
C ARG A 622 17.95 22.80 17.17
N GLN A 623 19.05 22.10 16.90
CA GLN A 623 20.40 22.61 16.94
C GLN A 623 20.77 23.39 18.23
N GLY A 624 20.23 23.01 19.37
CA GLY A 624 20.45 23.65 20.65
C GLY A 624 19.57 24.86 20.93
N ASP A 625 18.57 25.14 20.08
CA ASP A 625 17.61 26.20 20.36
C ASP A 625 16.67 25.79 21.50
N PRO A 626 16.14 26.75 22.28
CA PRO A 626 15.11 26.46 23.27
C PRO A 626 13.80 26.06 22.60
N GLY A 627 12.95 25.44 23.36
CA GLY A 627 11.62 25.00 22.93
C GLY A 627 10.93 24.24 24.04
N SER A 628 9.66 24.02 23.90
CA SER A 628 8.88 23.23 24.87
C SER A 628 7.84 22.39 24.16
N SER A 629 7.38 21.31 24.80
CA SER A 629 6.27 20.50 24.30
C SER A 629 5.38 20.03 25.41
N ARG A 630 4.07 19.98 25.17
CA ARG A 630 3.07 19.43 26.08
C ARG A 630 1.94 18.74 25.31
N PHE A 631 1.48 17.59 25.84
CA PHE A 631 0.29 16.92 25.34
C PHE A 631 -0.90 17.12 26.26
N TYR A 632 -2.04 17.44 25.67
CA TYR A 632 -3.34 17.59 26.31
C TYR A 632 -4.23 16.44 25.91
N LEU A 633 -4.69 15.65 26.88
CA LEU A 633 -5.37 14.38 26.66
C LEU A 633 -6.75 14.42 27.32
N SER A 634 -7.69 13.66 26.80
CA SER A 634 -9.00 13.46 27.38
C SER A 634 -9.28 11.96 27.54
N MET A 635 -10.09 11.62 28.54
CA MET A 635 -10.62 10.26 28.67
C MET A 635 -11.55 9.87 27.50
N GLU A 636 -11.99 10.85 26.72
CA GLU A 636 -12.84 10.67 25.53
C GLU A 636 -12.06 10.50 24.24
N ASP A 637 -10.72 10.68 24.26
CA ASP A 637 -9.86 10.52 23.09
C ASP A 637 -9.91 9.09 22.51
N THR A 638 -9.76 8.96 21.20
CA THR A 638 -9.92 7.69 20.48
C THR A 638 -9.04 6.57 21.04
N LEU A 639 -7.78 6.84 21.35
CA LEU A 639 -6.85 5.87 21.91
C LEU A 639 -7.34 5.33 23.27
N MET A 640 -7.92 6.21 24.10
CA MET A 640 -8.46 5.83 25.43
C MET A 640 -9.75 5.03 25.30
N ARG A 641 -10.59 5.35 24.29
CA ARG A 641 -11.85 4.62 24.04
C ARG A 641 -11.61 3.19 23.53
N ILE A 642 -10.60 2.99 22.67
CA ILE A 642 -10.35 1.67 22.05
C ILE A 642 -9.61 0.72 22.99
N PHE A 643 -8.64 1.22 23.74
CA PHE A 643 -7.72 0.38 24.53
C PHE A 643 -7.87 0.52 26.04
N GLY A 644 -8.76 1.42 26.51
CA GLY A 644 -9.11 1.60 27.91
C GLY A 644 -10.56 1.20 28.20
N ASP A 645 -10.92 1.29 29.46
CA ASP A 645 -12.31 1.32 29.92
C ASP A 645 -12.57 2.75 30.43
N PRO A 646 -12.97 3.68 29.52
CA PRO A 646 -13.06 5.10 29.83
C PRO A 646 -14.09 5.37 30.93
N GLU A 647 -15.22 4.66 30.94
CA GLU A 647 -16.29 4.84 31.91
C GLU A 647 -15.86 4.41 33.31
N ARG A 648 -15.18 3.27 33.41
CA ARG A 648 -14.62 2.76 34.66
C ARG A 648 -13.52 3.66 35.21
N THR A 649 -12.64 4.13 34.34
CA THR A 649 -11.52 5.00 34.71
C THR A 649 -12.05 6.38 35.11
N LYS A 650 -13.01 6.95 34.37
CA LYS A 650 -13.70 8.20 34.68
C LYS A 650 -14.42 8.13 36.05
N SER A 651 -15.12 7.01 36.29
CA SER A 651 -15.77 6.75 37.60
C SER A 651 -14.76 6.64 38.74
N LEU A 652 -13.63 5.98 38.56
CA LEU A 652 -12.56 5.88 39.54
C LEU A 652 -11.92 7.25 39.85
N LEU A 653 -11.60 8.04 38.82
CA LEU A 653 -11.01 9.36 38.98
C LEU A 653 -11.99 10.35 39.65
N SER A 654 -13.26 10.32 39.27
CA SER A 654 -14.33 11.12 39.89
C SER A 654 -14.49 10.72 41.39
N ARG A 655 -14.47 9.43 41.75
CA ARG A 655 -14.46 8.94 43.14
C ARG A 655 -13.21 9.34 43.91
N ALA A 656 -12.08 9.50 43.24
CA ALA A 656 -10.84 10.00 43.85
C ALA A 656 -10.83 11.52 44.08
N GLY A 657 -11.96 12.22 43.78
CA GLY A 657 -12.15 13.64 44.05
C GLY A 657 -11.84 14.59 42.90
N MET A 658 -11.59 14.09 41.69
CA MET A 658 -11.35 14.92 40.51
C MET A 658 -12.65 15.65 40.08
N ARG A 659 -12.58 16.94 39.87
CA ARG A 659 -13.67 17.77 39.38
C ARG A 659 -13.54 18.04 37.89
N GLU A 660 -14.65 18.38 37.26
CA GLU A 660 -14.64 18.88 35.88
C GLU A 660 -13.77 20.15 35.82
N GLY A 661 -12.96 20.27 34.77
CA GLY A 661 -12.01 21.36 34.58
C GLY A 661 -10.64 21.16 35.26
N GLU A 662 -10.45 20.15 36.11
CA GLU A 662 -9.15 19.85 36.70
C GLU A 662 -8.31 18.91 35.83
N ALA A 663 -7.04 19.25 35.67
CA ALA A 663 -6.07 18.39 34.97
C ALA A 663 -5.41 17.41 35.93
N ILE A 664 -5.17 16.19 35.47
CA ILE A 664 -4.31 15.24 36.18
C ILE A 664 -2.95 15.17 35.49
N GLU A 665 -1.92 15.45 36.23
CA GLU A 665 -0.55 15.13 35.87
C GLU A 665 -0.15 13.82 36.58
N SER A 666 -0.17 12.70 35.84
CA SER A 666 0.10 11.38 36.42
C SER A 666 1.02 10.55 35.55
N ARG A 667 2.22 10.25 36.03
CA ARG A 667 3.17 9.32 35.39
C ARG A 667 2.59 7.92 35.18
N LEU A 668 1.60 7.52 35.99
CA LEU A 668 0.93 6.24 35.83
C LEU A 668 0.04 6.22 34.59
N LEU A 669 -0.73 7.29 34.35
CA LEU A 669 -1.59 7.43 33.18
C LEU A 669 -0.73 7.52 31.92
N SER A 670 0.32 8.33 31.89
CA SER A 670 1.26 8.39 30.75
C SER A 670 1.84 7.02 30.40
N LYS A 671 2.22 6.20 31.41
CA LYS A 671 2.69 4.82 31.19
C LYS A 671 1.58 3.88 30.66
N GLN A 672 0.32 4.07 31.06
CA GLN A 672 -0.78 3.28 30.52
C GLN A 672 -1.05 3.62 29.05
N ILE A 673 -1.03 4.90 28.72
CA ILE A 673 -1.18 5.38 27.34
C ILE A 673 -0.03 4.85 26.46
N GLU A 674 1.22 4.92 26.93
CA GLU A 674 2.36 4.34 26.22
C GLU A 674 2.21 2.82 25.99
N ARG A 675 1.66 2.08 26.97
CA ARG A 675 1.36 0.67 26.77
C ARG A 675 0.26 0.43 25.74
N ALA A 676 -0.74 1.30 25.69
CA ALA A 676 -1.78 1.26 24.67
C ALA A 676 -1.19 1.49 23.28
N GLN A 677 -0.37 2.54 23.11
CA GLN A 677 0.34 2.80 21.85
C GLN A 677 1.19 1.60 21.41
N ARG A 678 1.96 0.99 22.31
CA ARG A 678 2.74 -0.22 22.00
C ARG A 678 1.89 -1.40 21.52
N LYS A 679 0.67 -1.54 22.02
CA LYS A 679 -0.27 -2.58 21.54
C LYS A 679 -0.75 -2.28 20.12
N VAL A 680 -1.03 -1.01 19.83
CA VAL A 680 -1.44 -0.57 18.48
C VAL A 680 -0.28 -0.75 17.51
N GLU A 681 0.92 -0.32 17.90
CA GLU A 681 2.15 -0.50 17.11
C GLU A 681 2.37 -1.99 16.78
N ALA A 682 2.25 -2.88 17.77
CA ALA A 682 2.38 -4.33 17.58
C ALA A 682 1.29 -4.88 16.64
N HIS A 683 0.04 -4.46 16.81
CA HIS A 683 -1.06 -4.87 15.94
C HIS A 683 -0.84 -4.41 14.48
N ASN A 684 -0.44 -3.16 14.28
CA ASN A 684 -0.12 -2.64 12.97
C ASN A 684 1.07 -3.37 12.32
N PHE A 685 2.08 -3.71 13.13
CA PHE A 685 3.19 -4.55 12.68
C PHE A 685 2.72 -5.93 12.22
N ASP A 686 1.84 -6.59 12.99
CA ASP A 686 1.31 -7.89 12.61
C ASP A 686 0.52 -7.83 11.29
N ILE A 687 -0.25 -6.75 11.06
CA ILE A 687 -0.96 -6.53 9.79
C ILE A 687 0.05 -6.42 8.64
N ARG A 688 1.08 -5.58 8.76
CA ARG A 688 2.11 -5.41 7.72
C ARG A 688 2.88 -6.70 7.46
N LYS A 689 3.21 -7.43 8.53
CA LYS A 689 3.89 -8.72 8.44
C LYS A 689 3.04 -9.77 7.72
N ASN A 690 1.75 -9.85 8.05
CA ASN A 690 0.82 -10.75 7.37
C ASN A 690 0.68 -10.40 5.88
N LEU A 691 0.54 -9.12 5.54
CA LEU A 691 0.50 -8.67 4.15
C LEU A 691 1.76 -9.13 3.40
N LEU A 692 2.94 -8.91 3.99
CA LEU A 692 4.21 -9.29 3.40
C LEU A 692 4.34 -10.81 3.21
N GLU A 693 3.96 -11.62 4.21
CA GLU A 693 4.04 -13.08 4.13
C GLU A 693 3.20 -13.69 3.00
N TYR A 694 2.08 -13.04 2.64
CA TYR A 694 1.29 -13.42 1.46
C TYR A 694 1.92 -12.89 0.17
N ASP A 695 2.40 -11.65 0.16
CA ASP A 695 3.03 -11.05 -1.02
C ASP A 695 4.39 -11.67 -1.34
N ASP A 696 5.12 -12.21 -0.37
CA ASP A 696 6.40 -12.91 -0.59
C ASP A 696 6.22 -14.09 -1.56
N VAL A 697 5.10 -14.81 -1.48
CA VAL A 697 4.79 -15.91 -2.40
C VAL A 697 4.61 -15.39 -3.83
N ALA A 698 3.81 -14.33 -3.99
CA ALA A 698 3.62 -13.68 -5.29
C ALA A 698 4.93 -13.04 -5.79
N ASN A 699 5.77 -12.54 -4.88
CA ASN A 699 7.04 -11.93 -5.22
C ASN A 699 8.07 -12.93 -5.75
N ASP A 700 8.13 -14.12 -5.18
CA ASP A 700 9.01 -15.18 -5.69
C ASP A 700 8.61 -15.59 -7.11
N GLN A 701 7.31 -15.71 -7.38
CA GLN A 701 6.78 -15.99 -8.71
C GLN A 701 7.02 -14.81 -9.67
N ARG A 702 6.83 -13.57 -9.20
CA ARG A 702 7.09 -12.33 -9.96
C ARG A 702 8.55 -12.27 -10.43
N LYS A 703 9.50 -12.59 -9.57
CA LYS A 703 10.93 -12.63 -9.94
C LYS A 703 11.19 -13.60 -11.09
N VAL A 704 10.58 -14.79 -11.06
CA VAL A 704 10.72 -15.78 -12.14
C VAL A 704 10.15 -15.25 -13.44
N VAL A 705 8.91 -14.72 -13.41
CA VAL A 705 8.23 -14.20 -14.61
C VAL A 705 8.99 -13.01 -15.19
N TYR A 706 9.39 -12.05 -14.36
CA TYR A 706 10.11 -10.86 -14.83
C TYR A 706 11.51 -11.17 -15.34
N HIS A 707 12.17 -12.17 -14.76
CA HIS A 707 13.45 -12.65 -15.27
C HIS A 707 13.29 -13.30 -16.64
N GLN A 708 12.37 -14.25 -16.80
CA GLN A 708 12.05 -14.88 -18.09
C GLN A 708 11.66 -13.84 -19.14
N ARG A 709 10.87 -12.83 -18.72
CA ARG A 709 10.47 -11.74 -19.60
C ARG A 709 11.66 -10.91 -20.07
N SER A 710 12.60 -10.60 -19.18
CA SER A 710 13.83 -9.88 -19.54
C SER A 710 14.73 -10.70 -20.44
N GLU A 711 14.91 -11.99 -20.16
CA GLU A 711 15.65 -12.91 -21.03
C GLU A 711 15.06 -12.98 -22.44
N LEU A 712 13.73 -13.10 -22.56
CA LEU A 712 13.03 -13.07 -23.84
C LEU A 712 13.22 -11.73 -24.59
N MET A 713 13.23 -10.58 -23.88
CA MET A 713 13.49 -9.29 -24.52
C MET A 713 14.92 -9.11 -24.99
N GLU A 714 15.89 -9.64 -24.25
CA GLU A 714 17.32 -9.49 -24.51
C GLU A 714 17.85 -10.53 -25.51
N ALA A 715 17.21 -11.70 -25.63
CA ALA A 715 17.63 -12.76 -26.53
C ALA A 715 17.56 -12.30 -27.99
N ASP A 716 18.64 -12.46 -28.74
CA ASP A 716 18.68 -12.22 -30.18
C ASP A 716 17.98 -13.34 -30.94
N GLU A 717 18.16 -14.59 -30.49
CA GLU A 717 17.61 -15.80 -31.11
C GLU A 717 16.85 -16.63 -30.06
N ILE A 718 15.60 -17.00 -30.38
CA ILE A 718 14.73 -17.80 -29.51
C ILE A 718 14.27 -19.12 -30.17
N GLU A 719 14.83 -19.46 -31.36
CA GLU A 719 14.42 -20.61 -32.17
C GLU A 719 14.48 -21.91 -31.40
N ASP A 720 15.62 -22.15 -30.73
CA ASP A 720 15.84 -23.39 -29.96
C ASP A 720 14.86 -23.51 -28.79
N SER A 721 14.56 -22.37 -28.15
CA SER A 721 13.57 -22.31 -27.05
C SER A 721 12.16 -22.65 -27.54
N VAL A 722 11.75 -22.08 -28.68
CA VAL A 722 10.44 -22.37 -29.29
C VAL A 722 10.37 -23.84 -29.74
N ALA A 723 11.44 -24.39 -30.29
CA ALA A 723 11.52 -25.80 -30.70
C ALA A 723 11.36 -26.70 -29.49
N ALA A 724 12.08 -26.46 -28.40
CA ALA A 724 12.01 -27.24 -27.18
C ALA A 724 10.61 -27.18 -26.52
N ILE A 725 10.00 -25.97 -26.46
CA ILE A 725 8.64 -25.80 -25.93
C ILE A 725 7.62 -26.57 -26.81
N ARG A 726 7.77 -26.55 -28.13
CA ARG A 726 6.89 -27.26 -29.06
C ARG A 726 6.99 -28.78 -28.83
N GLU A 727 8.20 -29.32 -28.70
CA GLU A 727 8.43 -30.74 -28.41
C GLU A 727 7.77 -31.16 -27.10
N GLU A 728 7.94 -30.34 -26.03
CA GLU A 728 7.33 -30.60 -24.73
C GLU A 728 5.79 -30.56 -24.80
N VAL A 729 5.23 -29.54 -25.42
CA VAL A 729 3.76 -29.33 -25.49
C VAL A 729 3.09 -30.41 -26.34
N VAL A 730 3.63 -30.74 -27.50
CA VAL A 730 3.11 -31.83 -28.34
C VAL A 730 3.25 -33.18 -27.65
N GLY A 731 4.36 -33.40 -26.96
CA GLY A 731 4.57 -34.64 -26.17
C GLY A 731 3.54 -34.79 -25.04
N LEU A 732 3.24 -33.72 -24.32
CA LEU A 732 2.21 -33.69 -23.28
C LEU A 732 0.81 -33.92 -23.86
N THR A 733 0.50 -33.35 -25.01
CA THR A 733 -0.78 -33.61 -25.71
C THR A 733 -0.89 -35.08 -26.08
N VAL A 734 0.15 -35.69 -26.63
CA VAL A 734 0.13 -37.14 -26.92
C VAL A 734 -0.13 -37.97 -25.67
N GLN A 735 0.52 -37.64 -24.54
CA GLN A 735 0.31 -38.37 -23.28
C GLN A 735 -1.13 -38.30 -22.74
N GLN A 736 -1.90 -37.25 -23.03
CA GLN A 736 -3.30 -37.15 -22.63
C GLN A 736 -4.18 -38.19 -23.32
N TYR A 737 -3.90 -38.50 -24.61
CA TYR A 737 -4.68 -39.44 -25.41
C TYR A 737 -4.06 -40.83 -25.44
N ILE A 738 -2.76 -40.91 -25.29
CA ILE A 738 -1.95 -42.16 -25.27
C ILE A 738 -1.08 -42.16 -24.01
N PRO A 739 -1.60 -42.56 -22.85
CA PRO A 739 -0.83 -42.57 -21.61
C PRO A 739 0.33 -43.57 -21.70
N ALA A 740 1.49 -43.15 -21.20
CA ALA A 740 2.71 -44.01 -21.19
C ALA A 740 2.45 -45.31 -20.45
N GLY A 741 2.80 -46.47 -21.08
CA GLY A 741 2.62 -47.80 -20.52
C GLY A 741 1.18 -48.32 -20.57
N SER A 742 0.23 -47.65 -21.23
CA SER A 742 -1.11 -48.18 -21.48
C SER A 742 -1.15 -49.17 -22.62
N LEU A 743 -2.16 -50.04 -22.64
CA LEU A 743 -2.36 -51.00 -23.71
C LEU A 743 -2.97 -50.28 -24.94
N ASP A 744 -2.65 -50.78 -26.15
CA ASP A 744 -3.09 -50.21 -27.42
C ASP A 744 -4.63 -50.05 -27.51
N GLU A 745 -5.39 -50.86 -26.80
CA GLU A 745 -6.85 -50.82 -26.72
C GLU A 745 -7.38 -49.63 -25.96
N MET A 746 -6.53 -48.96 -25.16
CA MET A 746 -6.89 -47.76 -24.38
C MET A 746 -6.47 -46.45 -25.09
N TRP A 747 -5.86 -46.55 -26.27
CA TRP A 747 -5.38 -45.38 -27.00
C TRP A 747 -6.50 -44.71 -27.78
N ASP A 748 -6.71 -43.41 -27.52
CA ASP A 748 -7.62 -42.60 -28.32
C ASP A 748 -6.88 -41.93 -29.49
N THR A 749 -6.61 -42.74 -30.52
CA THR A 749 -5.83 -42.31 -31.71
C THR A 749 -6.61 -41.33 -32.60
N ASP A 750 -7.94 -41.41 -32.61
CA ASP A 750 -8.77 -40.50 -33.39
C ASP A 750 -8.90 -39.15 -32.69
N GLY A 751 -9.09 -39.18 -31.35
CA GLY A 751 -9.04 -37.95 -30.51
C GLY A 751 -7.73 -37.22 -30.61
N LEU A 752 -6.57 -37.94 -30.58
CA LEU A 752 -5.26 -37.37 -30.76
C LEU A 752 -5.09 -36.73 -32.13
N SER A 753 -5.49 -37.41 -33.22
CA SER A 753 -5.44 -36.87 -34.57
C SER A 753 -6.21 -35.57 -34.71
N GLN A 754 -7.40 -35.52 -34.10
CA GLN A 754 -8.27 -34.34 -34.09
C GLN A 754 -7.67 -33.19 -33.23
N ALA A 755 -7.05 -33.52 -32.11
CA ALA A 755 -6.38 -32.51 -31.26
C ALA A 755 -5.16 -31.89 -31.99
N LEU A 756 -4.32 -32.72 -32.62
CA LEU A 756 -3.17 -32.24 -33.39
C LEU A 756 -3.57 -31.31 -34.55
N GLU A 757 -4.67 -31.64 -35.21
CA GLU A 757 -5.20 -30.79 -36.29
C GLU A 757 -5.81 -29.49 -35.73
N SER A 758 -6.66 -29.60 -34.70
CA SER A 758 -7.40 -28.45 -34.16
C SER A 758 -6.49 -27.52 -33.37
N GLU A 759 -5.49 -28.02 -32.65
CA GLU A 759 -4.63 -27.19 -31.78
C GLU A 759 -3.34 -26.70 -32.47
N TYR A 760 -2.73 -27.53 -33.34
CA TYR A 760 -1.46 -27.21 -33.96
C TYR A 760 -1.51 -27.14 -35.50
N GLY A 761 -2.64 -27.44 -36.11
CA GLY A 761 -2.79 -27.47 -37.57
C GLY A 761 -1.97 -28.56 -38.24
N VAL A 762 -1.69 -29.66 -37.52
CA VAL A 762 -0.88 -30.81 -37.98
C VAL A 762 -1.83 -31.94 -38.40
N HIS A 763 -1.84 -32.27 -39.68
CA HIS A 763 -2.57 -33.43 -40.17
C HIS A 763 -1.79 -34.71 -39.94
N ALA A 764 -2.10 -35.40 -38.86
CA ALA A 764 -1.49 -36.68 -38.51
C ALA A 764 -2.57 -37.77 -38.41
N ASP A 765 -2.49 -38.81 -39.30
CA ASP A 765 -3.40 -39.95 -39.22
C ASP A 765 -2.77 -41.03 -38.29
N VAL A 766 -2.87 -40.79 -36.98
CA VAL A 766 -2.28 -41.68 -35.97
C VAL A 766 -2.90 -43.05 -36.01
N SER A 767 -4.19 -43.19 -36.28
CA SER A 767 -4.90 -44.45 -36.43
C SER A 767 -4.35 -45.26 -37.57
N ARG A 768 -3.91 -44.65 -38.65
CA ARG A 768 -3.25 -45.32 -39.77
C ARG A 768 -1.83 -45.78 -39.37
N TRP A 769 -1.05 -44.98 -38.66
CA TRP A 769 0.29 -45.34 -38.23
C TRP A 769 0.30 -46.59 -37.36
N VAL A 770 -0.60 -46.67 -36.38
CA VAL A 770 -0.75 -47.86 -35.50
C VAL A 770 -1.23 -49.09 -36.27
N ARG A 771 -1.99 -48.95 -37.35
CA ARG A 771 -2.40 -50.06 -38.19
C ARG A 771 -1.29 -50.60 -39.10
N GLU A 772 -0.44 -49.69 -39.63
CA GLU A 772 0.66 -50.04 -40.55
C GLU A 772 1.88 -50.57 -39.80
N ASP A 773 2.16 -50.10 -38.62
CA ASP A 773 3.32 -50.47 -37.81
C ASP A 773 2.89 -50.94 -36.40
N LYS A 774 2.73 -52.26 -36.24
CA LYS A 774 2.35 -52.87 -34.96
C LYS A 774 3.46 -52.88 -33.89
N THR A 775 4.65 -52.39 -34.21
CA THR A 775 5.78 -52.28 -33.25
C THR A 775 5.83 -50.91 -32.61
N LEU A 776 4.96 -49.98 -33.05
CA LEU A 776 4.92 -48.61 -32.59
C LEU A 776 4.38 -48.58 -31.15
N ASN A 777 5.15 -48.06 -30.23
CA ASN A 777 4.78 -47.81 -28.85
C ASN A 777 4.37 -46.35 -28.64
N ALA A 778 3.90 -46.01 -27.45
CA ALA A 778 3.49 -44.65 -27.12
C ALA A 778 4.62 -43.61 -27.35
N GLU A 779 5.87 -43.97 -27.06
CA GLU A 779 7.02 -43.08 -27.28
C GLU A 779 7.25 -42.84 -28.77
N GLY A 780 7.21 -43.90 -29.59
CA GLY A 780 7.37 -43.77 -31.05
C GLY A 780 6.25 -43.00 -31.74
N ILE A 781 5.03 -43.04 -31.18
CA ILE A 781 3.94 -42.17 -31.64
C ILE A 781 4.24 -40.72 -31.29
N ALA A 782 4.70 -40.45 -30.06
CA ALA A 782 5.05 -39.10 -29.63
C ALA A 782 6.19 -38.52 -30.48
N GLU A 783 7.24 -39.28 -30.74
CA GLU A 783 8.34 -38.85 -31.60
C GLU A 783 7.84 -38.48 -33.03
N ARG A 784 7.01 -39.35 -33.64
CA ARG A 784 6.43 -39.05 -34.95
C ARG A 784 5.52 -37.81 -34.96
N CYS A 785 4.72 -37.62 -33.94
CA CYS A 785 3.87 -36.41 -33.80
C CYS A 785 4.74 -35.15 -33.67
N ILE A 786 5.81 -35.20 -32.88
CA ILE A 786 6.77 -34.12 -32.71
C ILE A 786 7.46 -33.78 -34.06
N GLU A 787 7.90 -34.79 -34.79
CA GLU A 787 8.52 -34.60 -36.11
C GLU A 787 7.56 -33.95 -37.11
N GLU A 788 6.31 -34.43 -37.20
CA GLU A 788 5.33 -33.85 -38.10
C GLU A 788 4.97 -32.39 -37.71
N ALA A 789 4.91 -32.11 -36.42
CA ALA A 789 4.72 -30.73 -35.92
C ALA A 789 5.94 -29.85 -36.27
N ALA A 790 7.14 -30.36 -36.14
CA ALA A 790 8.35 -29.63 -36.53
C ALA A 790 8.36 -29.31 -38.03
N LYS A 791 8.10 -30.32 -38.90
CA LYS A 791 8.03 -30.16 -40.35
C LYS A 791 6.97 -29.15 -40.79
N ALA A 792 5.80 -29.17 -40.15
CA ALA A 792 4.73 -28.21 -40.43
C ALA A 792 5.15 -26.79 -40.08
N TYR A 793 5.83 -26.61 -38.95
CA TYR A 793 6.33 -25.32 -38.49
C TYR A 793 7.47 -24.79 -39.37
N GLU A 794 8.43 -25.61 -39.77
CA GLU A 794 9.51 -25.24 -40.70
C GLU A 794 8.98 -24.75 -42.04
N LYS A 795 7.97 -25.45 -42.60
CA LYS A 795 7.30 -25.02 -43.83
C LYS A 795 6.69 -23.62 -43.64
N LYS A 796 6.15 -23.34 -42.48
CA LYS A 796 5.55 -22.05 -42.16
C LYS A 796 6.65 -20.97 -42.05
N VAL A 797 7.73 -21.24 -41.35
CA VAL A 797 8.89 -20.33 -41.28
C VAL A 797 9.43 -20.02 -42.67
N ALA A 798 9.57 -21.04 -43.51
CA ALA A 798 10.03 -20.86 -44.91
C ALA A 798 9.08 -19.99 -45.73
N SER A 799 7.76 -20.06 -45.50
CA SER A 799 6.75 -19.27 -46.22
C SER A 799 6.69 -17.81 -45.77
N MET A 800 7.01 -17.50 -44.50
CA MET A 800 6.90 -16.16 -43.94
C MET A 800 8.23 -15.40 -43.91
N GLY A 801 9.34 -16.08 -43.96
CA GLY A 801 10.69 -15.56 -43.77
C GLY A 801 11.14 -15.65 -42.33
N ALA A 802 12.37 -16.06 -42.11
CA ALA A 802 12.91 -16.37 -40.78
C ALA A 802 12.91 -15.13 -39.88
N ASP A 803 13.41 -13.99 -40.35
CA ASP A 803 13.53 -12.78 -39.52
C ASP A 803 12.17 -12.28 -39.00
N LEU A 804 11.15 -12.29 -39.91
CA LEU A 804 9.80 -11.89 -39.52
C LEU A 804 9.21 -12.85 -38.48
N MET A 805 9.42 -14.16 -38.68
CA MET A 805 8.90 -15.17 -37.74
C MET A 805 9.54 -15.06 -36.36
N ARG A 806 10.84 -14.77 -36.27
CA ARG A 806 11.52 -14.54 -34.96
C ARG A 806 10.91 -13.37 -34.20
N GLY A 807 10.61 -12.26 -34.92
CA GLY A 807 9.91 -11.15 -34.30
C GLY A 807 8.52 -11.53 -33.77
N VAL A 808 7.77 -12.32 -34.54
CA VAL A 808 6.44 -12.81 -34.17
C VAL A 808 6.52 -13.79 -32.98
N GLU A 809 7.45 -14.72 -32.97
CA GLU A 809 7.68 -15.66 -31.86
C GLU A 809 7.92 -14.90 -30.56
N LYS A 810 8.84 -13.96 -30.55
CA LYS A 810 9.15 -13.12 -29.39
C LYS A 810 7.95 -12.33 -28.90
N HIS A 811 7.22 -11.73 -29.83
CA HIS A 811 6.02 -10.95 -29.48
C HIS A 811 4.90 -11.82 -28.89
N VAL A 812 4.64 -13.00 -29.49
CA VAL A 812 3.63 -13.93 -29.01
C VAL A 812 3.98 -14.48 -27.62
N MET A 813 5.25 -14.89 -27.42
CA MET A 813 5.71 -15.38 -26.11
C MET A 813 5.54 -14.32 -25.01
N LEU A 814 5.98 -13.08 -25.25
CA LEU A 814 5.82 -12.00 -24.27
C LEU A 814 4.35 -11.73 -23.99
N ARG A 815 3.50 -11.71 -25.04
CA ARG A 815 2.06 -11.49 -24.88
C ARG A 815 1.38 -12.57 -24.08
N GLN A 816 1.68 -13.85 -24.34
CA GLN A 816 1.07 -14.96 -23.60
C GLN A 816 1.54 -14.97 -22.13
N LEU A 817 2.82 -14.69 -21.91
CA LEU A 817 3.36 -14.57 -20.56
C LEU A 817 2.66 -13.46 -19.77
N ASP A 818 2.49 -12.26 -20.37
CA ASP A 818 1.82 -11.12 -19.75
C ASP A 818 0.32 -11.40 -19.50
N PHE A 819 -0.35 -12.06 -20.45
CA PHE A 819 -1.77 -12.42 -20.33
C PHE A 819 -2.00 -13.40 -19.17
N HIS A 820 -1.29 -14.51 -19.16
CA HIS A 820 -1.48 -15.53 -18.12
C HIS A 820 -0.98 -15.07 -16.75
N TRP A 821 0.07 -14.25 -16.70
CA TRP A 821 0.53 -13.65 -15.45
C TRP A 821 -0.53 -12.74 -14.82
N LYS A 822 -1.17 -11.92 -15.63
CA LYS A 822 -2.27 -11.06 -15.19
C LYS A 822 -3.46 -11.86 -14.64
N GLU A 823 -3.88 -12.92 -15.33
CA GLU A 823 -4.94 -13.83 -14.86
C GLU A 823 -4.52 -14.57 -13.57
N HIS A 824 -3.26 -14.94 -13.48
CA HIS A 824 -2.71 -15.59 -12.30
C HIS A 824 -2.71 -14.64 -11.08
N LEU A 825 -2.34 -13.37 -11.24
CA LEU A 825 -2.41 -12.37 -10.16
C LEU A 825 -3.84 -12.22 -9.64
N ALA A 826 -4.83 -12.14 -10.52
CA ALA A 826 -6.24 -12.10 -10.13
C ALA A 826 -6.67 -13.36 -9.36
N SER A 827 -6.24 -14.53 -9.82
CA SER A 827 -6.54 -15.80 -9.16
C SER A 827 -5.86 -15.91 -7.79
N MET A 828 -4.63 -15.38 -7.64
CA MET A 828 -3.92 -15.28 -6.37
C MET A 828 -4.63 -14.35 -5.38
N ASP A 829 -5.18 -13.23 -5.84
CA ASP A 829 -5.95 -12.33 -4.99
C ASP A 829 -7.25 -13.01 -4.50
N HIS A 830 -7.95 -13.75 -5.35
CA HIS A 830 -9.12 -14.53 -4.95
C HIS A 830 -8.76 -15.64 -3.96
N LEU A 831 -7.65 -16.35 -4.20
CA LEU A 831 -7.16 -17.37 -3.28
C LEU A 831 -6.88 -16.76 -1.90
N ARG A 832 -6.23 -15.60 -1.84
CA ARG A 832 -5.92 -14.89 -0.59
C ARG A 832 -7.17 -14.54 0.20
N GLN A 833 -8.24 -14.09 -0.46
CA GLN A 833 -9.52 -13.77 0.18
C GLN A 833 -10.20 -15.01 0.77
N GLY A 834 -10.14 -16.14 0.04
CA GLY A 834 -10.80 -17.39 0.44
C GLY A 834 -10.01 -18.26 1.42
N ILE A 835 -8.68 -18.11 1.49
CA ILE A 835 -7.81 -19.06 2.21
C ILE A 835 -8.04 -19.07 3.72
N GLY A 836 -8.54 -17.98 4.30
CA GLY A 836 -8.86 -17.87 5.72
C GLY A 836 -9.89 -18.93 6.19
N LEU A 837 -10.78 -19.34 5.30
CA LEU A 837 -11.79 -20.37 5.57
C LEU A 837 -11.18 -21.76 5.84
N ARG A 838 -9.95 -22.03 5.33
CA ARG A 838 -9.23 -23.28 5.57
C ARG A 838 -8.85 -23.49 7.05
N SER A 839 -8.86 -22.43 7.86
CA SER A 839 -8.63 -22.53 9.31
C SER A 839 -9.72 -23.33 10.03
N TYR A 840 -10.96 -23.32 9.53
CA TYR A 840 -12.04 -24.13 10.07
C TYR A 840 -11.77 -25.64 9.93
N ALA A 841 -11.02 -26.05 8.89
CA ALA A 841 -10.58 -27.42 8.69
C ALA A 841 -9.26 -27.75 9.44
N GLN A 842 -8.86 -26.96 10.45
CA GLN A 842 -7.62 -27.11 11.24
C GLN A 842 -6.33 -27.08 10.39
N LYS A 843 -6.37 -26.53 9.19
CA LYS A 843 -5.20 -26.34 8.35
C LYS A 843 -4.60 -24.97 8.56
N ASN A 844 -3.28 -24.85 8.42
CA ASN A 844 -2.59 -23.56 8.48
C ASN A 844 -2.83 -22.78 7.17
N PRO A 845 -3.59 -21.65 7.18
CA PRO A 845 -3.93 -20.93 5.97
C PRO A 845 -2.72 -20.50 5.13
N LYS A 846 -1.61 -20.11 5.78
CA LYS A 846 -0.38 -19.68 5.09
C LYS A 846 0.31 -20.82 4.34
N GLN A 847 0.33 -22.02 4.92
CA GLN A 847 0.92 -23.19 4.26
C GLN A 847 0.07 -23.67 3.09
N GLU A 848 -1.25 -23.68 3.27
CA GLU A 848 -2.19 -24.02 2.20
C GLU A 848 -2.10 -23.00 1.06
N TYR A 849 -2.02 -21.69 1.39
CA TYR A 849 -1.83 -20.65 0.39
C TYR A 849 -0.56 -20.87 -0.44
N LYS A 850 0.59 -21.14 0.20
CA LYS A 850 1.84 -21.43 -0.50
C LYS A 850 1.71 -22.63 -1.43
N ARG A 851 1.08 -23.70 -0.95
CA ARG A 851 0.91 -24.94 -1.73
C ARG A 851 0.01 -24.74 -2.94
N GLU A 852 -1.17 -24.12 -2.73
CA GLU A 852 -2.14 -23.88 -3.81
C GLU A 852 -1.59 -22.85 -4.82
N ALA A 853 -0.95 -21.78 -4.35
CA ALA A 853 -0.30 -20.80 -5.20
C ALA A 853 0.83 -21.40 -6.07
N PHE A 854 1.61 -22.32 -5.53
CA PHE A 854 2.65 -23.01 -6.30
C PHE A 854 2.05 -23.92 -7.38
N ALA A 855 1.00 -24.67 -7.07
CA ALA A 855 0.31 -25.51 -8.05
C ALA A 855 -0.30 -24.64 -9.17
N MET A 856 -0.99 -23.56 -8.83
CA MET A 856 -1.56 -22.61 -9.80
C MET A 856 -0.49 -21.99 -10.71
N PHE A 857 0.68 -21.66 -10.15
CA PHE A 857 1.79 -21.12 -10.92
C PHE A 857 2.36 -22.13 -11.92
N GLY A 858 2.50 -23.39 -11.53
CA GLY A 858 2.88 -24.47 -12.43
C GLY A 858 1.92 -24.60 -13.61
N THR A 859 0.61 -24.66 -13.33
CA THR A 859 -0.42 -24.72 -14.36
C THR A 859 -0.40 -23.49 -15.28
N MET A 860 -0.17 -22.29 -14.72
CA MET A 860 -0.03 -21.08 -15.54
C MET A 860 1.13 -21.18 -16.52
N LEU A 861 2.31 -21.65 -16.09
CA LEU A 861 3.48 -21.81 -16.97
C LEU A 861 3.24 -22.84 -18.07
N GLU A 862 2.54 -23.94 -17.77
CA GLU A 862 2.14 -24.93 -18.77
C GLU A 862 1.16 -24.31 -19.79
N GLN A 863 0.20 -23.51 -19.36
CA GLN A 863 -0.73 -22.81 -20.24
C GLN A 863 -0.01 -21.80 -21.14
N VAL A 864 0.95 -21.03 -20.60
CA VAL A 864 1.78 -20.11 -21.40
C VAL A 864 2.48 -20.85 -22.54
N LYS A 865 3.09 -22.00 -22.27
CA LYS A 865 3.74 -22.83 -23.28
C LYS A 865 2.75 -23.33 -24.33
N HIS A 866 1.66 -23.92 -23.87
CA HIS A 866 0.61 -24.49 -24.73
C HIS A 866 0.02 -23.43 -25.66
N ASP A 867 -0.44 -22.30 -25.13
CA ASP A 867 -1.09 -21.25 -25.91
C ASP A 867 -0.13 -20.56 -26.85
N THR A 868 1.14 -20.39 -26.44
CA THR A 868 2.20 -19.90 -27.33
C THR A 868 2.35 -20.78 -28.56
N ILE A 869 2.50 -22.11 -28.39
CA ILE A 869 2.67 -23.02 -29.53
C ILE A 869 1.38 -23.12 -30.38
N SER A 870 0.21 -23.17 -29.76
CA SER A 870 -1.07 -23.18 -30.47
C SER A 870 -1.23 -21.94 -31.36
N ILE A 871 -0.96 -20.75 -30.82
CA ILE A 871 -1.05 -19.49 -31.59
C ILE A 871 0.01 -19.45 -32.70
N LEU A 872 1.28 -19.77 -32.41
CA LEU A 872 2.35 -19.79 -33.40
C LEU A 872 2.06 -20.79 -34.52
N SER A 873 1.42 -21.91 -34.20
CA SER A 873 1.04 -22.93 -35.19
C SER A 873 -0.09 -22.49 -36.11
N LYS A 874 -1.01 -21.63 -35.64
CA LYS A 874 -2.21 -21.18 -36.38
C LYS A 874 -2.07 -19.82 -37.04
N ILE A 875 -1.19 -18.96 -36.56
CA ILE A 875 -1.09 -17.55 -37.02
C ILE A 875 -0.88 -17.47 -38.51
N ARG A 876 -1.64 -16.63 -39.21
CA ARG A 876 -1.51 -16.29 -40.64
C ARG A 876 -1.42 -14.80 -40.71
N ILE A 877 -0.30 -14.25 -41.16
CA ILE A 877 -0.13 -12.81 -41.30
C ILE A 877 -0.85 -12.34 -42.56
N GLN A 878 -1.90 -11.53 -42.43
CA GLN A 878 -2.52 -10.76 -43.47
C GLN A 878 -2.15 -9.27 -43.26
N GLY A 879 -1.35 -8.73 -44.08
CA GLY A 879 -0.48 -7.57 -43.95
C GLY A 879 -1.03 -6.18 -43.61
N GLU A 880 -2.32 -5.95 -43.30
CA GLU A 880 -2.82 -4.62 -42.91
C GLU A 880 -3.67 -4.60 -41.63
N ALA A 881 -4.14 -5.74 -41.16
CA ALA A 881 -4.96 -5.83 -39.94
C ALA A 881 -4.12 -5.69 -38.63
N ASP A 882 -2.85 -6.11 -38.71
CA ASP A 882 -1.96 -6.13 -37.52
C ASP A 882 -1.47 -4.75 -37.09
N LEU A 883 -1.39 -3.77 -38.05
CA LEU A 883 -1.03 -2.38 -37.74
C LEU A 883 -2.12 -1.64 -36.95
N ASN A 884 -3.40 -2.01 -37.12
CA ASN A 884 -4.50 -1.42 -36.37
C ASN A 884 -4.59 -1.95 -34.93
N GLU A 885 -4.26 -3.22 -34.70
CA GLU A 885 -4.19 -3.79 -33.33
C GLU A 885 -3.08 -3.12 -32.49
N GLU A 886 -1.95 -2.78 -33.09
CA GLU A 886 -0.86 -2.08 -32.39
C GLU A 886 -1.24 -0.63 -32.02
N ALA A 887 -2.04 0.03 -32.86
CA ALA A 887 -2.60 1.34 -32.54
C ALA A 887 -3.66 1.31 -31.43
N GLU A 888 -4.48 0.25 -31.37
CA GLU A 888 -5.44 0.04 -30.29
C GLU A 888 -4.74 -0.32 -28.96
N ARG A 889 -3.63 -1.05 -29.01
CA ARG A 889 -2.81 -1.35 -27.82
C ARG A 889 -2.14 -0.11 -27.23
N LYS A 890 -1.64 0.80 -28.07
CA LYS A 890 -1.13 2.10 -27.60
C LYS A 890 -2.22 2.91 -26.89
N LYS A 891 -3.48 2.79 -27.34
CA LYS A 891 -4.64 3.39 -26.66
C LYS A 891 -5.00 2.68 -25.35
N ALA A 892 -4.93 1.35 -25.29
CA ALA A 892 -5.18 0.57 -24.07
C ALA A 892 -4.09 0.78 -23.00
N ALA A 893 -2.82 0.88 -23.41
CA ALA A 893 -1.73 1.22 -22.50
C ALA A 893 -1.90 2.62 -21.88
N ALA A 894 -2.43 3.58 -22.66
CA ALA A 894 -2.76 4.92 -22.16
C ALA A 894 -3.96 4.94 -21.19
N ALA A 895 -4.78 3.89 -21.17
CA ALA A 895 -5.93 3.76 -20.27
C ALA A 895 -5.62 3.07 -18.93
N MET A 896 -4.38 2.62 -18.70
CA MET A 896 -3.98 2.01 -17.42
C MET A 896 -4.07 3.03 -16.27
N LYS A 897 -4.66 2.61 -15.16
CA LYS A 897 -4.81 3.42 -13.95
C LYS A 897 -3.81 2.97 -12.89
N PHE A 898 -3.16 3.94 -12.27
CA PHE A 898 -2.21 3.72 -11.18
C PHE A 898 -2.93 3.96 -9.86
N GLN A 899 -2.83 3.02 -8.91
CA GLN A 899 -3.49 3.13 -7.62
C GLN A 899 -2.52 2.76 -6.49
N HIS A 900 -2.46 3.68 -5.52
CA HIS A 900 -1.97 3.43 -4.18
C HIS A 900 -2.98 4.07 -3.22
N ALA A 901 -3.37 3.38 -2.16
CA ALA A 901 -4.47 3.82 -1.30
C ALA A 901 -4.24 5.21 -0.68
N ASP A 902 -2.98 5.55 -0.40
CA ASP A 902 -2.60 6.87 0.15
C ASP A 902 -2.30 7.90 -0.95
N ALA A 903 -1.83 7.47 -2.13
CA ALA A 903 -1.59 8.36 -3.27
C ALA A 903 -2.90 8.84 -3.91
N SER A 904 -3.98 8.04 -3.84
CA SER A 904 -5.31 8.44 -4.34
C SER A 904 -5.88 9.67 -3.62
N ALA A 905 -5.47 9.93 -2.38
CA ALA A 905 -5.86 11.13 -1.66
C ALA A 905 -5.12 12.39 -2.15
N LEU A 906 -3.95 12.23 -2.79
CA LEU A 906 -3.06 13.33 -3.20
C LEU A 906 -2.98 13.53 -4.72
N GLY A 907 -3.13 12.47 -5.55
CA GLY A 907 -2.84 12.50 -6.99
C GLY A 907 -4.01 12.85 -7.91
N ASP A 908 -5.25 12.61 -7.51
CA ASP A 908 -6.42 12.73 -8.41
C ASP A 908 -6.93 14.18 -8.61
N ARG A 909 -6.21 15.18 -8.05
CA ARG A 909 -6.63 16.60 -8.17
C ARG A 909 -5.96 17.39 -9.30
N THR A 910 -4.91 16.87 -9.93
CA THR A 910 -4.14 17.65 -10.93
C THR A 910 -4.43 17.32 -12.39
N GLN A 911 -5.02 16.18 -12.73
CA GLN A 911 -5.34 15.85 -14.13
C GLN A 911 -6.80 16.10 -14.56
N GLY A 912 -7.68 16.51 -13.64
CA GLY A 912 -9.08 16.84 -13.93
C GLY A 912 -9.39 18.32 -14.19
N GLN A 913 -8.40 19.20 -14.25
CA GLN A 913 -8.62 20.66 -14.37
C GLN A 913 -8.40 21.26 -15.75
N GLN A 914 -8.72 20.52 -16.79
CA GLN A 914 -9.06 21.20 -18.06
C GLN A 914 -10.50 20.84 -18.45
N GLN A 915 -11.38 21.81 -18.24
CA GLN A 915 -12.78 21.84 -18.68
C GLN A 915 -13.76 20.86 -18.01
N ALA A 916 -14.06 21.08 -16.74
CA ALA A 916 -15.42 20.88 -16.24
C ALA A 916 -15.76 22.03 -15.31
N VAL A 917 -16.77 22.79 -15.66
CA VAL A 917 -17.42 23.80 -14.84
C VAL A 917 -17.68 23.19 -13.46
N ARG A 918 -17.18 23.82 -12.40
CA ARG A 918 -17.41 23.42 -11.01
C ARG A 918 -18.91 23.42 -10.72
N SER A 919 -19.53 22.24 -10.79
CA SER A 919 -20.82 22.05 -10.13
C SER A 919 -20.56 22.04 -8.61
N PRO A 920 -21.32 22.81 -7.82
CA PRO A 920 -21.18 22.78 -6.38
C PRO A 920 -21.45 21.37 -5.88
N VAL A 921 -20.62 20.90 -4.93
CA VAL A 921 -20.82 19.61 -4.25
C VAL A 921 -22.16 19.70 -3.51
N GLU A 922 -23.18 19.13 -4.09
CA GLU A 922 -24.50 19.07 -3.47
C GLU A 922 -24.46 18.10 -2.29
N THR A 923 -24.75 18.62 -1.12
CA THR A 923 -25.00 17.79 0.05
C THR A 923 -26.35 17.09 -0.14
N PHE A 924 -26.37 15.77 -0.13
CA PHE A 924 -27.62 15.03 -0.14
C PHE A 924 -28.35 15.26 1.18
N VAL A 925 -29.41 16.08 1.12
CA VAL A 925 -30.32 16.27 2.24
C VAL A 925 -31.43 15.22 2.10
N ARG A 926 -31.44 14.25 3.02
CA ARG A 926 -32.53 13.29 3.09
C ARG A 926 -33.82 13.99 3.51
N ASP A 927 -34.90 13.75 2.77
CA ASP A 927 -36.24 14.08 3.22
C ASP A 927 -36.65 13.12 4.35
N GLY A 928 -36.19 13.44 5.57
CA GLY A 928 -36.57 12.71 6.76
C GLY A 928 -35.40 12.17 7.60
N ARG A 929 -35.71 11.84 8.86
CA ARG A 929 -34.76 11.26 9.83
C ARG A 929 -34.27 9.88 9.36
N LYS A 930 -32.96 9.61 9.45
CA LYS A 930 -32.38 8.27 9.21
C LYS A 930 -33.04 7.29 10.18
N VAL A 931 -33.81 6.32 9.66
CA VAL A 931 -34.48 5.30 10.46
C VAL A 931 -33.56 4.11 10.56
N GLY A 932 -33.19 3.72 11.77
CA GLY A 932 -32.41 2.55 12.03
C GLY A 932 -33.19 1.27 11.66
N ARG A 933 -32.51 0.22 11.20
CA ARG A 933 -33.16 -1.04 10.77
C ARG A 933 -34.11 -1.64 11.82
N ASN A 934 -33.84 -1.41 13.09
CA ASN A 934 -34.63 -1.90 14.21
C ASN A 934 -35.66 -0.89 14.76
N GLU A 935 -35.71 0.34 14.22
CA GLU A 935 -36.70 1.35 14.62
C GLU A 935 -38.05 1.10 13.94
N PRO A 936 -39.16 1.61 14.51
CA PRO A 936 -40.47 1.53 13.89
C PRO A 936 -40.48 2.17 12.50
N CYS A 937 -41.09 1.53 11.52
CA CYS A 937 -41.14 2.04 10.17
C CYS A 937 -41.98 3.33 10.11
N PRO A 938 -41.49 4.40 9.46
CA PRO A 938 -42.20 5.69 9.40
C PRO A 938 -43.54 5.64 8.63
N CYS A 939 -43.84 4.53 7.94
CA CYS A 939 -45.12 4.34 7.27
C CYS A 939 -46.32 4.06 8.22
N GLY A 940 -46.09 4.04 9.54
CA GLY A 940 -47.16 3.80 10.52
C GLY A 940 -47.61 2.36 10.66
N SER A 941 -46.94 1.37 10.06
CA SER A 941 -47.32 -0.03 10.10
C SER A 941 -47.08 -0.73 11.43
N GLY A 942 -46.41 -0.07 12.39
CA GLY A 942 -46.05 -0.65 13.68
C GLY A 942 -44.92 -1.69 13.62
N LYS A 943 -44.46 -2.05 12.41
CA LYS A 943 -43.35 -3.01 12.20
C LYS A 943 -42.01 -2.29 12.19
N LYS A 944 -40.94 -3.00 12.54
CA LYS A 944 -39.56 -2.47 12.40
C LYS A 944 -39.25 -2.19 10.94
N PHE A 945 -38.44 -1.18 10.67
CA PHE A 945 -38.09 -0.77 9.30
C PHE A 945 -37.60 -1.94 8.46
N LYS A 946 -36.75 -2.84 9.01
CA LYS A 946 -36.28 -4.05 8.36
C LYS A 946 -37.38 -5.09 8.00
N GLN A 947 -38.54 -4.98 8.63
CA GLN A 947 -39.67 -5.89 8.42
C GLN A 947 -40.77 -5.28 7.55
N CYS A 948 -40.62 -4.01 7.15
CA CYS A 948 -41.57 -3.27 6.34
C CYS A 948 -40.89 -2.74 5.08
N HIS A 949 -40.51 -1.46 5.03
CA HIS A 949 -39.88 -0.83 3.88
C HIS A 949 -38.38 -1.18 3.71
N GLY A 950 -37.74 -1.66 4.75
CA GLY A 950 -36.38 -2.23 4.69
C GLY A 950 -36.35 -3.75 4.44
N LYS A 951 -37.46 -4.36 4.02
CA LYS A 951 -37.51 -5.77 3.61
C LYS A 951 -36.95 -5.91 2.20
N LEU A 952 -36.10 -6.91 1.98
CA LEU A 952 -35.77 -7.35 0.63
C LEU A 952 -37.08 -7.72 -0.05
N ASN A 953 -37.43 -7.07 -1.16
CA ASN A 953 -38.61 -7.44 -1.92
C ASN A 953 -38.40 -8.84 -2.45
N ALA A 954 -39.37 -9.73 -2.13
CA ALA A 954 -39.44 -11.09 -2.65
C ALA A 954 -39.70 -11.10 -4.16
#